data_7fa3be1c2cbe4879021d6d87fa4a4c81
#
_entry.id   7fa3be1c2cbe4879021d6d87fa4a4c81
#
_cell.length_a   1.000
_cell.length_b   1.000
_cell.length_c   1.000
_cell.angle_alpha   90.00
_cell.angle_beta   90.00
_cell.angle_gamma   90.00
#
_symmetry.space_group_name_H-M   'P 1'
#
loop_
_entity.id
_entity.type
_entity.pdbx_description
1 polymer ?
#
loop_
_entity_poly.entity_id
_entity_poly.type
_entity_poly.pdbx_seq_one_letter_code
_entity_poly.pdbx_strand_id
1 'polypeptide(L)'
;FVTVSVKSLSMTTSSPFAFKTVWHLSVFTSVLPVLLVLLACFGSLHPAKASNNTVPRTNDMIFFILYIYLSLIFLKKVPSQKNKSKTSVIISKYYFINVANAGILIFKHYKHPNLMDNFDYIIIGAGSAGCVLANRLSENPNNKVLLIEAGGKDSYPWIHIPVGYYKTMHNSKTDWCYKTEPDKTMENRSIPYPRGKTLGGSSSINGLLYIRGQEQDYDIWRQLGNKGWSWNDVLPYFLKAENQERGKSEFHNTGGPLSVSDQRIKLPILDAFMNAAEEVGIPKVDDFNKGDNYGCGYFQVTEKNGLRCSAAVGYLNPIKNRKNLKIETKCHVEKINFENKKAVSVSYWKNGQSFLIKSNKEIILSAGSIGSAQILQTSGIGEGERLSKLGIEIIKNSIGVGKNLQDHLMFRPVYKVKNIKTLNKKINSIIGKMMIGMEYIFFRSGPMTMGASQLCGFAKSDSSRTTPNLQFHVQPISTDKLGGSNLHDFAAFTPTVANIRPTSKGEINIKSKDSRENPKIKMNYLSSNDDRKVAAAGLKLIRKIVLESNEFKQYDPEEFRPGINIQDDEELVKAGSNYTQTIFHPVGTCKMGNDENAVVSDELKVHGIENLRVIDASVMPNITSGNTNAPTIMIAEKGADMI
;
A
#
# COMPACT_ATOMS: atom_id res chain seq x y z
N PHE A 1 48.91 -1.35 5.62
CA PHE A 1 50.17 -0.88 6.23
C PHE A 1 50.56 0.42 5.54
N VAL A 2 50.45 1.56 6.26
CA VAL A 2 51.00 2.85 5.84
C VAL A 2 52.14 3.14 6.79
N THR A 3 53.35 3.11 6.27
CA THR A 3 54.54 3.46 7.00
C THR A 3 54.71 4.97 6.92
N VAL A 4 54.57 5.65 8.06
CA VAL A 4 54.86 7.09 8.19
C VAL A 4 56.26 7.20 8.82
N SER A 5 57.22 7.68 8.04
CA SER A 5 58.58 7.98 8.49
C SER A 5 58.58 9.31 9.21
N VAL A 6 58.90 9.35 10.50
CA VAL A 6 59.10 10.56 11.27
C VAL A 6 60.61 10.88 11.28
N LYS A 7 61.02 11.92 10.58
CA LYS A 7 62.39 12.48 10.70
C LYS A 7 62.47 13.25 12.00
N SER A 8 63.44 12.88 12.84
CA SER A 8 63.83 13.59 14.07
C SER A 8 64.48 14.93 13.75
N LEU A 9 63.85 16.01 14.20
CA LEU A 9 64.52 17.34 14.27
C LEU A 9 65.11 17.50 15.66
N SER A 10 66.43 17.55 15.74
CA SER A 10 67.16 17.98 16.92
C SER A 10 67.32 19.50 16.87
N MET A 11 66.74 20.21 17.83
CA MET A 11 67.02 21.60 18.10
C MET A 11 67.61 21.76 19.52
N THR A 12 68.87 22.16 19.61
CA THR A 12 69.49 22.65 20.82
C THR A 12 69.26 24.15 20.92
N THR A 13 68.50 24.59 21.93
CA THR A 13 68.50 26.01 22.32
C THR A 13 68.43 26.10 23.83
N SER A 14 69.46 26.79 24.37
CA SER A 14 69.61 27.21 25.76
C SER A 14 68.76 28.45 26.02
N SER A 15 67.60 28.34 26.64
CA SER A 15 66.82 29.47 27.15
C SER A 15 65.76 28.95 28.16
N PRO A 16 65.54 29.70 29.28
CA PRO A 16 64.63 29.28 30.36
C PRO A 16 63.13 29.17 29.97
N PHE A 17 62.77 29.58 28.75
CA PHE A 17 61.43 29.49 28.22
C PHE A 17 61.08 28.10 27.65
N ALA A 18 62.08 27.26 27.40
CA ALA A 18 61.91 25.95 26.78
C ALA A 18 61.23 24.88 27.70
N PHE A 19 61.36 25.03 29.00
CA PHE A 19 60.82 24.01 29.95
C PHE A 19 59.29 23.98 30.06
N LYS A 20 58.60 25.09 29.79
CA LYS A 20 57.10 25.11 29.80
C LYS A 20 56.51 24.55 28.52
N THR A 21 57.19 24.72 27.41
CA THR A 21 56.72 24.26 26.08
C THR A 21 56.87 22.74 25.91
N VAL A 22 57.93 22.17 26.47
CA VAL A 22 58.19 20.71 26.41
C VAL A 22 57.15 19.91 27.21
N TRP A 23 56.64 20.48 28.33
CA TRP A 23 55.58 19.82 29.12
C TRP A 23 54.22 19.78 28.40
N HIS A 24 53.89 20.80 27.66
CA HIS A 24 52.67 20.80 26.83
C HIS A 24 52.77 19.85 25.64
N LEU A 25 53.97 19.70 25.05
CA LEU A 25 54.18 18.76 23.93
C LEU A 25 54.15 17.30 24.38
N SER A 26 54.65 16.98 25.57
CA SER A 26 54.63 15.58 26.09
C SER A 26 53.23 15.07 26.46
N VAL A 27 52.31 15.93 26.87
CA VAL A 27 50.90 15.59 27.10
C VAL A 27 50.17 15.39 25.77
N PHE A 28 50.47 16.22 24.77
CA PHE A 28 49.88 16.07 23.43
C PHE A 28 50.33 14.79 22.74
N THR A 29 51.62 14.43 22.88
CA THR A 29 52.18 13.21 22.25
C THR A 29 51.75 11.93 22.92
N SER A 30 51.32 11.93 24.17
CA SER A 30 50.81 10.71 24.88
C SER A 30 49.31 10.49 24.71
N VAL A 31 48.52 11.53 24.43
CA VAL A 31 47.05 11.41 24.30
C VAL A 31 46.59 11.26 22.86
N LEU A 32 47.29 11.90 21.90
CA LEU A 32 46.95 11.85 20.49
C LEU A 32 46.96 10.44 19.87
N PRO A 33 47.95 9.55 20.19
CA PRO A 33 47.96 8.19 19.70
C PRO A 33 46.78 7.32 20.23
N VAL A 34 46.38 7.53 21.49
CA VAL A 34 45.26 6.83 22.11
C VAL A 34 43.93 7.29 21.48
N LEU A 35 43.78 8.56 21.18
CA LEU A 35 42.63 9.11 20.49
C LEU A 35 42.52 8.61 19.04
N LEU A 36 43.64 8.50 18.33
CA LEU A 36 43.71 7.97 16.96
C LEU A 36 43.45 6.47 16.90
N VAL A 37 43.92 5.70 17.90
CA VAL A 37 43.60 4.25 18.00
C VAL A 37 42.14 4.03 18.32
N LEU A 38 41.52 4.83 19.18
CA LEU A 38 40.09 4.75 19.44
C LEU A 38 39.26 5.13 18.20
N LEU A 39 39.64 6.15 17.46
CA LEU A 39 38.99 6.51 16.19
C LEU A 39 39.13 5.42 15.11
N ALA A 40 40.31 4.78 15.05
CA ALA A 40 40.54 3.67 14.11
C ALA A 40 39.75 2.39 14.48
N CYS A 41 39.61 2.08 15.77
CA CYS A 41 38.79 0.96 16.25
C CYS A 41 37.29 1.15 16.00
N PHE A 42 36.79 2.40 16.03
CA PHE A 42 35.39 2.69 15.71
C PHE A 42 35.12 2.81 14.20
N GLY A 43 36.11 3.15 13.40
CA GLY A 43 36.00 3.21 11.93
C GLY A 43 36.00 1.85 11.23
N SER A 44 36.46 0.78 11.91
CA SER A 44 36.55 -0.56 11.33
C SER A 44 35.31 -1.45 11.55
N LEU A 45 34.27 -0.96 12.24
CA LEU A 45 33.08 -1.74 12.59
C LEU A 45 31.92 -1.69 11.59
N HIS A 46 32.06 -1.04 10.43
CA HIS A 46 31.02 -1.07 9.40
C HIS A 46 31.59 -1.06 7.97
N PRO A 47 31.58 -2.18 7.27
CA PRO A 47 31.59 -2.18 5.81
C PRO A 47 30.16 -2.40 5.30
N ALA A 48 29.37 -1.35 5.17
CA ALA A 48 28.17 -1.38 4.36
C ALA A 48 28.04 -0.02 3.66
N LYS A 49 27.94 -0.06 2.34
CA LYS A 49 27.82 1.09 1.44
C LYS A 49 26.85 2.14 1.99
N ALA A 50 27.40 3.25 2.42
CA ALA A 50 26.63 4.40 2.82
C ALA A 50 26.14 5.15 1.58
N SER A 51 24.85 5.16 1.36
CA SER A 51 24.19 6.28 0.69
C SER A 51 24.04 7.40 1.71
N ASN A 52 24.41 8.60 1.31
CA ASN A 52 24.48 9.81 2.12
C ASN A 52 23.28 10.04 3.04
N ASN A 53 23.57 10.41 4.28
CA ASN A 53 22.71 11.05 5.29
C ASN A 53 22.03 10.15 6.34
N THR A 54 22.77 9.35 7.11
CA THR A 54 22.29 8.94 8.46
C THR A 54 23.38 8.28 9.30
N VAL A 55 24.30 9.02 9.90
CA VAL A 55 25.00 8.63 11.13
C VAL A 55 25.48 9.87 11.85
N PRO A 56 24.82 10.31 12.91
CA PRO A 56 25.56 11.04 13.95
C PRO A 56 25.13 10.86 15.41
N ARG A 57 24.10 10.09 15.76
CA ARG A 57 23.52 10.23 17.11
C ARG A 57 24.25 9.54 18.25
N THR A 58 24.94 8.45 18.02
CA THR A 58 25.70 7.73 19.07
C THR A 58 27.10 8.34 19.25
N ASN A 59 27.70 8.78 18.16
CA ASN A 59 29.03 9.39 18.19
C ASN A 59 29.01 10.77 18.87
N ASP A 60 27.98 11.59 18.63
CA ASP A 60 27.88 12.93 19.26
C ASP A 60 27.73 12.85 20.77
N MET A 61 27.01 11.86 21.29
CA MET A 61 26.88 11.63 22.72
C MET A 61 28.18 11.13 23.36
N ILE A 62 28.93 10.28 22.67
CA ILE A 62 30.24 9.78 23.12
C ILE A 62 31.25 10.93 23.12
N PHE A 63 31.27 11.78 22.10
CA PHE A 63 32.13 12.98 22.05
C PHE A 63 31.79 13.96 23.15
N PHE A 64 30.52 14.17 23.49
CA PHE A 64 30.07 15.03 24.54
C PHE A 64 30.48 14.51 25.94
N ILE A 65 30.31 13.24 26.21
CA ILE A 65 30.73 12.59 27.45
C ILE A 65 32.28 12.64 27.58
N LEU A 66 33.01 12.39 26.50
CA LEU A 66 34.47 12.47 26.47
C LEU A 66 34.94 13.92 26.71
N TYR A 67 34.28 14.90 26.11
CA TYR A 67 34.57 16.31 26.28
C TYR A 67 34.33 16.78 27.72
N ILE A 68 33.22 16.39 28.35
CA ILE A 68 32.95 16.67 29.78
C ILE A 68 33.96 15.96 30.66
N TYR A 69 34.32 14.71 30.40
CA TYR A 69 35.28 13.94 31.18
C TYR A 69 36.69 14.56 31.09
N LEU A 70 37.13 14.94 29.90
CA LEU A 70 38.41 15.65 29.69
C LEU A 70 38.43 17.02 30.36
N SER A 71 37.31 17.76 30.31
CA SER A 71 37.17 19.06 30.98
C SER A 71 37.24 18.94 32.51
N LEU A 72 36.63 17.87 33.08
CA LEU A 72 36.69 17.58 34.51
C LEU A 72 38.09 17.11 34.97
N ILE A 73 38.83 16.38 34.14
CA ILE A 73 40.21 15.98 34.40
C ILE A 73 41.12 17.21 34.39
N PHE A 74 40.88 18.13 33.47
CA PHE A 74 41.65 19.39 33.39
C PHE A 74 41.41 20.28 34.61
N LEU A 75 40.17 20.36 35.11
CA LEU A 75 39.81 21.12 36.32
C LEU A 75 40.36 20.50 37.62
N LYS A 76 40.53 19.18 37.69
CA LYS A 76 41.12 18.49 38.86
C LYS A 76 42.64 18.61 38.97
N LYS A 77 43.34 18.98 37.89
CA LYS A 77 44.80 19.08 37.84
C LYS A 77 45.37 20.52 37.94
N VAL A 78 44.53 21.51 38.21
CA VAL A 78 45.03 22.88 38.47
C VAL A 78 45.40 22.96 39.95
N PRO A 79 46.70 23.12 40.33
CA PRO A 79 47.10 23.24 41.72
C PRO A 79 46.57 24.56 42.30
N SER A 80 46.03 24.50 43.52
CA SER A 80 45.62 25.69 44.25
C SER A 80 46.83 26.50 44.68
N GLN A 81 47.32 27.39 43.82
CA GLN A 81 48.28 28.39 44.23
C GLN A 81 47.57 29.68 44.66
N LYS A 82 47.93 30.18 45.83
CA LYS A 82 47.40 31.35 46.52
C LYS A 82 47.75 32.68 45.86
N ASN A 83 47.83 32.79 44.56
CA ASN A 83 47.94 34.10 43.86
C ASN A 83 47.08 34.04 42.60
N LYS A 84 45.84 34.51 42.72
CA LYS A 84 44.93 34.69 41.57
C LYS A 84 45.30 35.92 40.80
N SER A 85 46.03 35.80 39.67
CA SER A 85 46.10 36.87 38.70
C SER A 85 44.74 37.01 38.01
N LYS A 86 44.32 38.26 37.68
CA LYS A 86 43.03 38.54 36.97
C LYS A 86 42.85 37.72 35.69
N THR A 87 43.91 37.26 35.08
CA THR A 87 43.95 36.49 33.84
C THR A 87 43.39 35.04 34.04
N SER A 88 43.65 34.38 35.18
CA SER A 88 43.18 33.03 35.44
C SER A 88 41.67 32.97 35.68
N VAL A 89 41.08 34.03 36.21
CA VAL A 89 39.62 34.14 36.41
C VAL A 89 38.89 34.41 35.08
N ILE A 90 39.51 35.16 34.18
CA ILE A 90 38.94 35.44 32.84
C ILE A 90 38.94 34.15 31.99
N ILE A 91 40.02 33.38 32.01
CA ILE A 91 40.12 32.12 31.26
C ILE A 91 39.10 31.09 31.78
N SER A 92 38.91 30.95 33.08
CA SER A 92 37.90 30.03 33.65
C SER A 92 36.47 30.48 33.34
N LYS A 93 36.18 31.78 33.35
CA LYS A 93 34.88 32.33 32.97
C LYS A 93 34.58 32.15 31.47
N TYR A 94 35.58 32.37 30.61
CA TYR A 94 35.42 32.14 29.16
C TYR A 94 35.20 30.67 28.83
N TYR A 95 35.88 29.76 29.53
CA TYR A 95 35.66 28.32 29.35
C TYR A 95 34.28 27.86 29.83
N PHE A 96 33.82 28.41 30.96
CA PHE A 96 32.48 28.09 31.48
C PHE A 96 31.36 28.64 30.60
N ILE A 97 31.52 29.84 30.03
CA ILE A 97 30.55 30.45 29.13
C ILE A 97 30.50 29.67 27.78
N ASN A 98 31.63 29.21 27.28
CA ASN A 98 31.68 28.43 26.03
C ASN A 98 31.14 27.03 26.21
N VAL A 99 31.35 26.37 27.36
CA VAL A 99 30.74 25.06 27.68
C VAL A 99 29.23 25.18 27.89
N ALA A 100 28.77 26.23 28.55
CA ALA A 100 27.36 26.53 28.73
C ALA A 100 26.69 26.86 27.39
N ASN A 101 27.33 27.64 26.52
CA ASN A 101 26.81 27.96 25.18
C ASN A 101 26.83 26.75 24.25
N ALA A 102 27.85 25.89 24.30
CA ALA A 102 27.87 24.63 23.56
C ALA A 102 26.79 23.67 24.07
N GLY A 103 26.58 23.59 25.38
CA GLY A 103 25.49 22.86 25.99
C GLY A 103 24.10 23.35 25.56
N ILE A 104 23.92 24.69 25.55
CA ILE A 104 22.66 25.33 25.08
C ILE A 104 22.45 25.10 23.57
N LEU A 105 23.53 25.14 22.77
CA LEU A 105 23.47 24.85 21.32
C LEU A 105 23.14 23.36 21.08
N ILE A 106 23.69 22.43 21.86
CA ILE A 106 23.38 20.99 21.78
C ILE A 106 21.97 20.74 22.26
N PHE A 107 21.50 21.35 23.36
CA PHE A 107 20.10 21.28 23.80
C PHE A 107 19.13 21.95 22.81
N LYS A 108 19.53 23.01 22.12
CA LYS A 108 18.73 23.60 21.02
C LYS A 108 18.64 22.68 19.79
N HIS A 109 19.56 21.74 19.58
CA HIS A 109 19.50 20.75 18.51
C HIS A 109 18.85 19.43 18.96
N TYR A 110 18.67 19.18 20.26
CA TYR A 110 17.72 18.18 20.75
C TYR A 110 16.31 18.78 20.66
N LYS A 111 15.79 18.88 19.43
CA LYS A 111 14.36 19.08 19.24
C LYS A 111 13.69 17.85 19.83
N HIS A 112 12.99 18.02 20.95
CA HIS A 112 11.86 17.15 21.25
C HIS A 112 11.10 16.93 19.96
N PRO A 113 10.61 15.72 19.64
CA PRO A 113 9.76 15.55 18.48
C PRO A 113 8.75 16.70 18.53
N ASN A 114 8.69 17.48 17.44
CA ASN A 114 7.84 18.68 17.43
C ASN A 114 6.45 18.21 17.83
N LEU A 115 6.01 18.55 19.04
CA LEU A 115 4.64 18.37 19.45
C LEU A 115 3.82 19.23 18.50
N MET A 116 3.25 18.59 17.49
CA MET A 116 2.29 19.24 16.62
C MET A 116 0.97 19.41 17.40
N ASP A 117 0.11 20.26 16.88
CA ASP A 117 -1.24 20.44 17.41
C ASP A 117 -1.94 19.10 17.70
N ASN A 118 -2.72 19.03 18.76
CA ASN A 118 -3.59 17.88 19.01
C ASN A 118 -4.74 17.84 18.00
N PHE A 119 -5.11 16.65 17.56
CA PHE A 119 -6.27 16.42 16.69
C PHE A 119 -7.29 15.53 17.42
N ASP A 120 -8.56 15.70 17.08
CA ASP A 120 -9.59 14.81 17.62
C ASP A 120 -9.48 13.43 16.96
N TYR A 121 -9.32 13.42 15.64
CA TYR A 121 -9.16 12.20 14.84
C TYR A 121 -7.88 12.22 14.03
N ILE A 122 -7.13 11.12 14.09
CA ILE A 122 -5.96 10.88 13.25
C ILE A 122 -6.27 9.70 12.33
N ILE A 123 -6.36 9.95 11.02
CA ILE A 123 -6.59 8.92 10.00
C ILE A 123 -5.24 8.56 9.37
N ILE A 124 -4.87 7.28 9.45
CA ILE A 124 -3.61 6.75 8.93
C ILE A 124 -3.86 6.08 7.58
N GLY A 125 -3.35 6.67 6.51
CA GLY A 125 -3.52 6.25 5.12
C GLY A 125 -4.62 7.03 4.40
N ALA A 126 -4.25 7.74 3.31
CA ALA A 126 -5.17 8.45 2.43
C ALA A 126 -5.57 7.60 1.21
N GLY A 127 -5.85 6.31 1.43
CA GLY A 127 -6.39 5.39 0.44
C GLY A 127 -7.89 5.56 0.22
N SER A 128 -8.52 4.56 -0.38
CA SER A 128 -9.98 4.57 -0.67
C SER A 128 -10.79 4.86 0.59
N ALA A 129 -10.51 4.19 1.70
CA ALA A 129 -11.24 4.40 2.96
C ALA A 129 -10.86 5.71 3.65
N GLY A 130 -9.57 6.02 3.77
CA GLY A 130 -9.13 7.22 4.51
C GLY A 130 -9.60 8.52 3.88
N CYS A 131 -9.75 8.57 2.54
CA CYS A 131 -10.33 9.72 1.85
C CYS A 131 -11.80 9.96 2.24
N VAL A 132 -12.59 8.88 2.35
CA VAL A 132 -13.98 8.91 2.80
C VAL A 132 -14.05 9.42 4.24
N LEU A 133 -13.29 8.80 5.13
CA LEU A 133 -13.27 9.16 6.55
C LEU A 133 -12.87 10.63 6.78
N ALA A 134 -11.84 11.10 6.07
CA ALA A 134 -11.44 12.51 6.14
C ALA A 134 -12.56 13.45 5.68
N ASN A 135 -13.29 13.06 4.62
CA ASN A 135 -14.45 13.84 4.16
C ASN A 135 -15.53 13.88 5.24
N ARG A 136 -16.00 12.73 5.71
CA ARG A 136 -17.14 12.61 6.62
C ARG A 136 -16.86 13.19 8.00
N LEU A 137 -15.74 12.86 8.61
CA LEU A 137 -15.41 13.34 9.96
C LEU A 137 -15.16 14.85 10.01
N SER A 138 -14.66 15.45 8.92
CA SER A 138 -14.47 16.90 8.85
C SER A 138 -15.73 17.67 8.43
N GLU A 139 -16.86 17.01 8.17
CA GLU A 139 -18.16 17.69 7.96
C GLU A 139 -18.60 18.44 9.22
N ASN A 140 -18.34 17.88 10.40
CA ASN A 140 -18.52 18.60 11.64
C ASN A 140 -17.33 19.57 11.87
N PRO A 141 -17.54 20.89 11.84
CA PRO A 141 -16.47 21.88 11.97
C PRO A 141 -15.77 21.85 13.35
N ASN A 142 -16.40 21.28 14.36
CA ASN A 142 -15.82 21.12 15.70
C ASN A 142 -14.80 19.96 15.78
N ASN A 143 -14.80 19.04 14.84
CA ASN A 143 -13.83 17.96 14.78
C ASN A 143 -12.55 18.43 14.11
N LYS A 144 -11.43 18.37 14.81
CA LYS A 144 -10.09 18.63 14.25
C LYS A 144 -9.51 17.33 13.70
N VAL A 145 -9.46 17.18 12.37
CA VAL A 145 -9.11 15.95 11.67
C VAL A 145 -7.73 16.07 11.01
N LEU A 146 -6.89 15.06 11.22
CA LEU A 146 -5.62 14.88 10.51
C LEU A 146 -5.67 13.63 9.64
N LEU A 147 -5.34 13.77 8.36
CA LEU A 147 -5.12 12.66 7.43
C LEU A 147 -3.63 12.57 7.09
N ILE A 148 -3.01 11.40 7.35
CA ILE A 148 -1.58 11.12 7.11
C ILE A 148 -1.44 10.14 5.95
N GLU A 149 -0.60 10.50 4.95
CA GLU A 149 -0.29 9.64 3.80
C GLU A 149 1.23 9.47 3.63
N ALA A 150 1.66 8.23 3.44
CA ALA A 150 3.08 7.90 3.22
C ALA A 150 3.59 8.38 1.85
N GLY A 151 2.74 8.35 0.84
CA GLY A 151 3.03 8.81 -0.50
C GLY A 151 2.92 10.31 -0.68
N GLY A 152 3.06 10.76 -1.93
CA GLY A 152 2.92 12.15 -2.34
C GLY A 152 1.48 12.52 -2.69
N LYS A 153 1.34 13.76 -3.20
CA LYS A 153 0.09 14.21 -3.83
C LYS A 153 -0.14 13.43 -5.13
N ASP A 154 -1.40 13.31 -5.53
CA ASP A 154 -1.86 12.68 -6.78
C ASP A 154 -1.66 13.58 -8.03
N SER A 155 -0.58 14.35 -8.05
CA SER A 155 -0.30 15.34 -9.11
C SER A 155 0.32 14.76 -10.38
N TYR A 156 0.67 13.46 -10.38
CA TYR A 156 1.22 12.80 -11.57
C TYR A 156 0.12 12.63 -12.63
N PRO A 157 0.23 13.24 -13.84
CA PRO A 157 -0.88 13.28 -14.80
C PRO A 157 -1.46 11.92 -15.18
N TRP A 158 -0.62 10.87 -15.21
CA TRP A 158 -1.06 9.51 -15.55
C TRP A 158 -1.98 8.88 -14.50
N ILE A 159 -2.05 9.43 -13.28
CA ILE A 159 -3.07 9.04 -12.29
C ILE A 159 -4.47 9.36 -12.80
N HIS A 160 -4.64 10.52 -13.45
CA HIS A 160 -5.96 11.01 -13.85
C HIS A 160 -6.43 10.48 -15.21
N ILE A 161 -5.51 9.99 -16.05
CA ILE A 161 -5.82 9.36 -17.33
C ILE A 161 -6.16 7.89 -17.09
N PRO A 162 -7.34 7.38 -17.49
CA PRO A 162 -7.78 6.03 -17.16
C PRO A 162 -6.78 4.94 -17.50
N VAL A 163 -6.25 4.89 -18.72
CA VAL A 163 -5.23 3.92 -19.13
C VAL A 163 -3.89 4.10 -18.40
N GLY A 164 -3.72 5.21 -17.70
CA GLY A 164 -2.47 5.57 -17.01
C GLY A 164 -2.05 4.61 -15.89
N TYR A 165 -2.92 3.67 -15.48
CA TYR A 165 -2.54 2.63 -14.51
C TYR A 165 -1.29 1.85 -14.97
N TYR A 166 -1.03 1.69 -16.26
CA TYR A 166 0.21 1.11 -16.81
C TYR A 166 1.48 1.91 -16.47
N LYS A 167 1.34 3.22 -16.22
CA LYS A 167 2.47 4.12 -15.89
C LYS A 167 2.61 4.35 -14.39
N THR A 168 1.57 4.05 -13.62
CA THR A 168 1.54 4.24 -12.18
C THR A 168 1.89 2.98 -11.40
N MET A 169 1.52 1.79 -11.89
CA MET A 169 1.99 0.49 -11.39
C MET A 169 3.50 0.34 -11.58
N HIS A 170 4.17 -0.26 -10.58
CA HIS A 170 5.62 -0.47 -10.55
C HIS A 170 6.47 0.83 -10.57
N ASN A 171 5.84 1.99 -10.40
CA ASN A 171 6.51 3.27 -10.28
C ASN A 171 6.62 3.63 -8.78
N SER A 172 7.82 3.63 -8.23
CA SER A 172 8.07 3.87 -6.80
C SER A 172 7.58 5.23 -6.28
N LYS A 173 7.25 6.18 -7.18
CA LYS A 173 6.63 7.47 -6.81
C LYS A 173 5.14 7.35 -6.50
N THR A 174 4.46 6.33 -7.04
CA THR A 174 3.00 6.13 -6.93
C THR A 174 2.61 4.76 -6.41
N ASP A 175 3.58 3.83 -6.28
CA ASP A 175 3.39 2.44 -5.92
C ASP A 175 4.37 2.03 -4.81
N TRP A 176 3.93 1.26 -3.84
CA TRP A 176 4.77 0.63 -2.82
C TRP A 176 5.74 -0.40 -3.40
N CYS A 177 5.44 -0.92 -4.60
CA CYS A 177 6.22 -1.93 -5.30
C CYS A 177 6.45 -3.21 -4.48
N TYR A 178 5.43 -3.65 -3.74
CA TYR A 178 5.50 -4.91 -2.99
C TYR A 178 5.66 -6.10 -3.92
N LYS A 179 6.13 -7.20 -3.36
CA LYS A 179 6.18 -8.53 -3.99
C LYS A 179 5.75 -9.56 -2.97
N THR A 180 5.11 -10.62 -3.45
CA THR A 180 4.80 -11.79 -2.62
C THR A 180 6.08 -12.58 -2.30
N GLU A 181 6.07 -13.34 -1.22
CA GLU A 181 7.06 -14.40 -1.02
C GLU A 181 6.89 -15.46 -2.15
N PRO A 182 7.96 -16.19 -2.52
CA PRO A 182 7.86 -17.29 -3.47
C PRO A 182 6.82 -18.32 -3.00
N ASP A 183 5.95 -18.75 -3.91
CA ASP A 183 4.87 -19.71 -3.63
C ASP A 183 5.08 -21.00 -4.40
N LYS A 184 5.13 -22.14 -3.69
CA LYS A 184 5.37 -23.47 -4.29
C LYS A 184 4.27 -23.85 -5.28
N THR A 185 3.02 -23.49 -5.00
CA THR A 185 1.87 -23.76 -5.89
C THR A 185 1.87 -22.89 -7.14
N MET A 186 2.75 -21.91 -7.19
CA MET A 186 2.95 -20.97 -8.29
C MET A 186 4.33 -21.11 -8.93
N GLU A 187 4.88 -22.34 -8.98
CA GLU A 187 6.21 -22.64 -9.52
C GLU A 187 7.33 -21.78 -8.87
N ASN A 188 7.25 -21.59 -7.55
CA ASN A 188 8.14 -20.74 -6.75
C ASN A 188 8.24 -19.28 -7.25
N ARG A 189 7.24 -18.79 -7.93
CA ARG A 189 7.19 -17.41 -8.39
C ARG A 189 6.89 -16.45 -7.24
N SER A 190 7.56 -15.31 -7.27
CA SER A 190 7.22 -14.11 -6.51
C SER A 190 6.46 -13.16 -7.44
N ILE A 191 5.25 -12.80 -7.08
CA ILE A 191 4.36 -11.99 -7.91
C ILE A 191 4.47 -10.52 -7.48
N PRO A 192 4.66 -9.56 -8.42
CA PRO A 192 4.54 -8.14 -8.13
C PRO A 192 3.16 -7.80 -7.56
N TYR A 193 3.13 -7.00 -6.50
CA TYR A 193 1.91 -6.71 -5.73
C TYR A 193 1.71 -5.19 -5.54
N PRO A 194 1.38 -4.45 -6.62
CA PRO A 194 1.26 -3.00 -6.58
C PRO A 194 0.17 -2.51 -5.64
N ARG A 195 0.50 -1.52 -4.80
CA ARG A 195 -0.40 -0.78 -3.91
C ARG A 195 -0.10 0.70 -4.00
N GLY A 196 -1.15 1.51 -4.12
CA GLY A 196 -0.98 2.95 -4.28
C GLY A 196 -0.26 3.61 -3.10
N LYS A 197 0.75 4.45 -3.41
CA LYS A 197 1.53 5.26 -2.48
C LYS A 197 1.39 6.74 -2.85
N THR A 198 0.19 7.25 -2.70
CA THR A 198 -0.21 8.61 -3.08
C THR A 198 -1.59 8.91 -2.51
N LEU A 199 -2.03 10.18 -2.52
CA LEU A 199 -3.42 10.51 -2.19
C LEU A 199 -4.38 9.71 -3.08
N GLY A 200 -5.43 9.16 -2.47
CA GLY A 200 -6.35 8.19 -3.08
C GLY A 200 -5.86 6.74 -3.01
N GLY A 201 -4.60 6.50 -2.61
CA GLY A 201 -4.05 5.15 -2.47
C GLY A 201 -4.22 4.32 -3.73
N SER A 202 -4.67 3.06 -3.57
CA SER A 202 -4.88 2.16 -4.71
C SER A 202 -5.99 2.62 -5.66
N SER A 203 -6.96 3.44 -5.24
CA SER A 203 -7.96 4.02 -6.17
C SER A 203 -7.34 4.98 -7.20
N SER A 204 -6.15 5.52 -6.93
CA SER A 204 -5.40 6.39 -7.84
C SER A 204 -4.59 5.62 -8.88
N ILE A 205 -4.38 4.30 -8.71
CA ILE A 205 -3.58 3.47 -9.63
C ILE A 205 -4.30 2.20 -10.11
N ASN A 206 -5.55 1.96 -9.69
CA ASN A 206 -6.34 0.79 -10.04
C ASN A 206 -6.86 0.84 -11.50
N GLY A 207 -7.50 -0.26 -11.91
CA GLY A 207 -8.13 -0.40 -13.23
C GLY A 207 -9.53 0.19 -13.36
N LEU A 208 -9.99 1.01 -12.43
CA LEU A 208 -11.25 1.77 -12.41
C LEU A 208 -12.56 0.95 -12.31
N LEU A 209 -12.52 -0.36 -12.37
CA LEU A 209 -13.71 -1.20 -12.45
C LEU A 209 -14.59 -1.04 -11.20
N TYR A 210 -15.90 -0.83 -11.40
CA TYR A 210 -16.87 -0.66 -10.34
C TYR A 210 -17.75 -1.90 -10.19
N ILE A 211 -17.55 -2.64 -9.12
CA ILE A 211 -18.33 -3.82 -8.74
C ILE A 211 -18.57 -3.77 -7.23
N ARG A 212 -19.79 -4.00 -6.81
CA ARG A 212 -20.18 -4.02 -5.38
C ARG A 212 -20.02 -5.41 -4.75
N GLY A 213 -19.98 -6.47 -5.53
CA GLY A 213 -20.09 -7.86 -5.10
C GLY A 213 -21.54 -8.37 -5.18
N GLN A 214 -21.79 -9.49 -4.53
CA GLN A 214 -23.10 -10.13 -4.45
C GLN A 214 -23.78 -9.83 -3.11
N GLU A 215 -25.10 -9.83 -3.06
CA GLU A 215 -25.89 -9.75 -1.82
C GLU A 215 -25.41 -10.80 -0.81
N GLN A 216 -25.20 -12.02 -1.28
CA GLN A 216 -24.72 -13.13 -0.46
C GLN A 216 -23.38 -12.85 0.26
N ASP A 217 -22.49 -12.03 -0.29
CA ASP A 217 -21.21 -11.72 0.35
C ASP A 217 -21.43 -11.05 1.71
N TYR A 218 -22.34 -10.09 1.76
CA TYR A 218 -22.69 -9.31 2.95
C TYR A 218 -23.57 -10.09 3.92
N ASP A 219 -24.48 -10.90 3.41
CA ASP A 219 -25.31 -11.77 4.23
C ASP A 219 -24.47 -12.84 4.93
N ILE A 220 -23.42 -13.35 4.27
CA ILE A 220 -22.41 -14.21 4.91
C ILE A 220 -21.66 -13.42 6.02
N TRP A 221 -21.29 -12.16 5.80
CA TRP A 221 -20.65 -11.36 6.86
C TRP A 221 -21.54 -11.27 8.10
N ARG A 222 -22.85 -11.01 7.90
CA ARG A 222 -23.82 -11.01 9.01
C ARG A 222 -23.94 -12.38 9.67
N GLN A 223 -24.01 -13.46 8.89
CA GLN A 223 -24.09 -14.83 9.41
C GLN A 223 -22.86 -15.24 10.23
N LEU A 224 -21.69 -14.69 9.92
CA LEU A 224 -20.46 -14.84 10.70
C LEU A 224 -20.48 -14.03 12.02
N GLY A 225 -21.59 -13.42 12.39
CA GLY A 225 -21.79 -12.72 13.65
C GLY A 225 -21.62 -11.21 13.58
N ASN A 226 -21.38 -10.65 12.39
CA ASN A 226 -21.20 -9.20 12.22
C ASN A 226 -22.58 -8.53 12.01
N LYS A 227 -23.16 -8.04 13.09
CA LYS A 227 -24.47 -7.38 13.06
C LYS A 227 -24.42 -6.09 12.26
N GLY A 228 -25.48 -5.83 11.47
CA GLY A 228 -25.54 -4.63 10.64
C GLY A 228 -24.70 -4.68 9.36
N TRP A 229 -24.23 -5.86 8.92
CA TRP A 229 -23.42 -6.03 7.72
C TRP A 229 -24.08 -6.91 6.65
N SER A 230 -25.42 -7.09 6.69
CA SER A 230 -26.17 -7.72 5.59
C SER A 230 -26.26 -6.78 4.36
N TRP A 231 -26.66 -7.30 3.22
CA TRP A 231 -26.88 -6.51 2.01
C TRP A 231 -27.76 -5.28 2.27
N ASN A 232 -28.90 -5.47 2.92
CA ASN A 232 -29.82 -4.40 3.23
C ASN A 232 -29.21 -3.33 4.17
N ASP A 233 -28.28 -3.71 5.04
CA ASP A 233 -27.58 -2.79 5.94
C ASP A 233 -26.51 -1.98 5.21
N VAL A 234 -25.91 -2.51 4.14
CA VAL A 234 -24.78 -1.87 3.45
C VAL A 234 -25.16 -1.17 2.15
N LEU A 235 -26.27 -1.55 1.49
CA LEU A 235 -26.75 -0.92 0.27
C LEU A 235 -26.92 0.61 0.40
N PRO A 236 -27.46 1.16 1.50
CA PRO A 236 -27.57 2.63 1.69
C PRO A 236 -26.21 3.35 1.59
N TYR A 237 -25.13 2.71 2.02
CA TYR A 237 -23.79 3.31 1.96
C TYR A 237 -23.18 3.24 0.55
N PHE A 238 -23.50 2.24 -0.25
CA PHE A 238 -23.20 2.26 -1.67
C PHE A 238 -23.93 3.39 -2.39
N LEU A 239 -25.21 3.57 -2.10
CA LEU A 239 -26.03 4.66 -2.66
C LEU A 239 -25.53 6.04 -2.21
N LYS A 240 -25.10 6.20 -0.94
CA LYS A 240 -24.53 7.45 -0.39
C LYS A 240 -23.23 7.84 -1.10
N ALA A 241 -22.41 6.85 -1.47
CA ALA A 241 -21.13 7.07 -2.14
C ALA A 241 -21.26 7.41 -3.62
N GLU A 242 -22.28 6.90 -4.30
CA GLU A 242 -22.37 6.84 -5.76
C GLU A 242 -22.94 8.12 -6.41
N ASN A 243 -22.34 8.49 -7.53
CA ASN A 243 -22.93 9.42 -8.51
C ASN A 243 -23.00 8.71 -9.87
N GLN A 244 -24.11 8.03 -10.12
CA GLN A 244 -24.34 7.17 -11.28
C GLN A 244 -24.69 7.99 -12.53
N GLU A 245 -23.98 7.80 -13.64
CA GLU A 245 -24.25 8.49 -14.92
C GLU A 245 -25.63 8.13 -15.49
N ARG A 246 -26.09 6.88 -15.29
CA ARG A 246 -27.39 6.39 -15.78
C ARG A 246 -28.59 6.93 -14.99
N GLY A 247 -28.36 7.66 -13.88
CA GLY A 247 -29.41 8.20 -13.03
C GLY A 247 -29.75 7.35 -11.82
N LYS A 248 -30.87 7.69 -11.15
CA LYS A 248 -31.35 7.03 -9.94
C LYS A 248 -32.21 5.80 -10.25
N SER A 249 -32.08 4.79 -9.41
CA SER A 249 -32.95 3.61 -9.38
C SER A 249 -33.03 3.05 -7.95
N GLU A 250 -33.65 1.91 -7.76
CA GLU A 250 -33.62 1.19 -6.48
C GLU A 250 -32.19 0.86 -6.02
N PHE A 251 -31.31 0.51 -6.98
CA PHE A 251 -29.92 0.11 -6.70
C PHE A 251 -28.88 1.19 -6.99
N HIS A 252 -29.28 2.35 -7.50
CA HIS A 252 -28.35 3.42 -7.91
C HIS A 252 -28.80 4.80 -7.44
N ASN A 253 -27.80 5.66 -7.19
CA ASN A 253 -28.06 7.03 -6.77
C ASN A 253 -27.17 8.03 -7.54
N THR A 254 -27.55 9.31 -7.47
CA THR A 254 -26.81 10.45 -8.03
C THR A 254 -26.40 11.40 -6.91
N GLY A 255 -25.38 12.23 -7.17
CA GLY A 255 -24.95 13.27 -6.24
C GLY A 255 -23.93 12.82 -5.19
N GLY A 256 -23.58 11.53 -5.09
CA GLY A 256 -22.49 11.04 -4.25
C GLY A 256 -21.12 11.46 -4.78
N PRO A 257 -20.07 11.36 -3.96
CA PRO A 257 -18.72 11.79 -4.34
C PRO A 257 -18.06 10.94 -5.43
N LEU A 258 -18.38 9.65 -5.53
CA LEU A 258 -17.78 8.71 -6.45
C LEU A 258 -18.55 8.63 -7.76
N SER A 259 -18.03 9.24 -8.81
CA SER A 259 -18.65 9.12 -10.14
C SER A 259 -18.48 7.73 -10.72
N VAL A 260 -19.58 7.15 -11.19
CA VAL A 260 -19.66 5.85 -11.88
C VAL A 260 -20.28 6.06 -13.25
N SER A 261 -19.60 5.61 -14.30
CA SER A 261 -20.04 5.80 -15.69
C SER A 261 -19.90 4.53 -16.52
N ASP A 262 -20.51 4.53 -17.68
CA ASP A 262 -20.32 3.50 -18.67
C ASP A 262 -18.94 3.60 -19.34
N GLN A 263 -18.48 2.49 -19.91
CA GLN A 263 -17.26 2.45 -20.73
C GLN A 263 -17.42 3.33 -21.97
N ARG A 264 -16.40 4.15 -22.25
CA ARG A 264 -16.36 5.05 -23.40
C ARG A 264 -15.82 4.42 -24.68
N ILE A 265 -15.55 3.12 -24.65
CA ILE A 265 -15.07 2.34 -25.80
C ILE A 265 -15.77 0.98 -25.84
N LYS A 266 -16.30 0.65 -27.02
CA LYS A 266 -16.83 -0.67 -27.35
C LYS A 266 -16.04 -1.21 -28.55
N LEU A 267 -15.80 -2.50 -28.59
CA LEU A 267 -15.02 -3.15 -29.62
C LEU A 267 -15.67 -4.46 -30.07
N PRO A 268 -15.74 -4.74 -31.38
CA PRO A 268 -16.42 -5.92 -31.89
C PRO A 268 -15.99 -7.24 -31.27
N ILE A 269 -14.71 -7.40 -30.91
CA ILE A 269 -14.19 -8.62 -30.25
C ILE A 269 -14.82 -8.85 -28.87
N LEU A 270 -15.21 -7.78 -28.17
CA LEU A 270 -15.85 -7.85 -26.86
C LEU A 270 -17.35 -8.20 -27.01
N ASP A 271 -18.00 -7.61 -28.03
CA ASP A 271 -19.39 -7.95 -28.35
C ASP A 271 -19.49 -9.40 -28.82
N ALA A 272 -18.51 -9.89 -29.61
CA ALA A 272 -18.41 -11.29 -29.99
C ALA A 272 -18.25 -12.22 -28.78
N PHE A 273 -17.41 -11.84 -27.79
CA PHE A 273 -17.29 -12.64 -26.56
C PHE A 273 -18.61 -12.67 -25.78
N MET A 274 -19.32 -11.56 -25.70
CA MET A 274 -20.61 -11.48 -25.01
C MET A 274 -21.68 -12.33 -25.73
N ASN A 275 -21.72 -12.33 -27.06
CA ASN A 275 -22.61 -13.18 -27.85
C ASN A 275 -22.27 -14.68 -27.65
N ALA A 276 -20.99 -15.02 -27.70
CA ALA A 276 -20.51 -16.39 -27.48
C ALA A 276 -20.79 -16.89 -26.03
N ALA A 277 -20.69 -16.01 -25.04
CA ALA A 277 -21.05 -16.33 -23.66
C ALA A 277 -22.56 -16.67 -23.55
N GLU A 278 -23.41 -15.95 -24.26
CA GLU A 278 -24.86 -16.25 -24.32
C GLU A 278 -25.15 -17.59 -24.95
N GLU A 279 -24.43 -18.00 -26.02
CA GLU A 279 -24.58 -19.34 -26.64
C GLU A 279 -24.28 -20.48 -25.67
N VAL A 280 -23.40 -20.27 -24.68
CA VAL A 280 -23.07 -21.27 -23.65
C VAL A 280 -23.88 -21.12 -22.38
N GLY A 281 -24.91 -20.27 -22.37
CA GLY A 281 -25.88 -20.12 -21.28
C GLY A 281 -25.54 -19.05 -20.24
N ILE A 282 -24.61 -18.14 -20.51
CA ILE A 282 -24.30 -16.98 -19.67
C ILE A 282 -25.06 -15.76 -20.23
N PRO A 283 -26.12 -15.26 -19.58
CA PRO A 283 -26.99 -14.23 -20.14
C PRO A 283 -26.25 -12.89 -20.29
N LYS A 284 -26.67 -12.09 -21.26
CA LYS A 284 -26.23 -10.69 -21.36
C LYS A 284 -26.86 -9.85 -20.26
N VAL A 285 -26.06 -9.01 -19.63
CA VAL A 285 -26.49 -8.07 -18.59
C VAL A 285 -25.89 -6.69 -18.84
N ASP A 286 -26.61 -5.68 -18.42
CA ASP A 286 -26.18 -4.28 -18.51
C ASP A 286 -25.70 -3.70 -17.17
N ASP A 287 -25.92 -4.43 -16.07
CA ASP A 287 -25.61 -3.99 -14.73
C ASP A 287 -25.35 -5.17 -13.78
N PHE A 288 -24.18 -5.14 -13.12
CA PHE A 288 -23.70 -6.15 -12.15
C PHE A 288 -23.90 -5.72 -10.69
N ASN A 289 -24.48 -4.57 -10.43
CA ASN A 289 -24.47 -3.94 -9.12
C ASN A 289 -25.82 -3.92 -8.41
N LYS A 290 -26.70 -4.89 -8.75
CA LYS A 290 -28.06 -5.05 -8.22
C LYS A 290 -28.19 -6.15 -7.14
N GLY A 291 -27.05 -6.68 -6.64
CA GLY A 291 -27.04 -7.80 -5.67
C GLY A 291 -26.81 -9.16 -6.32
N ASP A 292 -27.26 -9.39 -7.55
CA ASP A 292 -26.91 -10.52 -8.41
C ASP A 292 -26.00 -10.04 -9.54
N ASN A 293 -24.92 -10.74 -9.78
CA ASN A 293 -23.97 -10.39 -10.83
C ASN A 293 -23.83 -11.48 -11.93
N TYR A 294 -24.72 -12.49 -11.97
CA TYR A 294 -24.66 -13.54 -13.00
C TYR A 294 -24.91 -12.98 -14.40
N GLY A 295 -23.96 -13.20 -15.33
CA GLY A 295 -24.10 -12.76 -16.72
C GLY A 295 -22.80 -12.20 -17.31
N CYS A 296 -22.90 -11.68 -18.55
CA CYS A 296 -21.80 -11.08 -19.31
C CYS A 296 -22.21 -9.71 -19.84
N GLY A 297 -21.37 -8.69 -19.66
CA GLY A 297 -21.65 -7.32 -20.08
C GLY A 297 -20.46 -6.39 -19.89
N TYR A 298 -20.60 -5.13 -20.27
CA TYR A 298 -19.56 -4.14 -20.07
C TYR A 298 -19.46 -3.70 -18.60
N PHE A 299 -18.24 -3.57 -18.10
CA PHE A 299 -18.00 -2.96 -16.79
C PHE A 299 -18.47 -1.51 -16.75
N GLN A 300 -19.04 -1.09 -15.64
CA GLN A 300 -19.04 0.31 -15.25
C GLN A 300 -17.71 0.68 -14.60
N VAL A 301 -17.33 1.95 -14.69
CA VAL A 301 -16.02 2.45 -14.28
C VAL A 301 -16.13 3.68 -13.39
N THR A 302 -15.16 3.86 -12.49
CA THR A 302 -15.05 5.06 -11.65
C THR A 302 -14.40 6.19 -12.44
N GLU A 303 -15.18 6.76 -13.37
CA GLU A 303 -14.78 7.86 -14.25
C GLU A 303 -15.79 9.01 -14.24
N LYS A 304 -15.28 10.20 -14.56
CA LYS A 304 -16.07 11.38 -14.87
C LYS A 304 -15.48 12.06 -16.10
N ASN A 305 -16.27 12.16 -17.17
CA ASN A 305 -15.85 12.82 -18.42
C ASN A 305 -14.51 12.29 -18.99
N GLY A 306 -14.31 10.97 -18.97
CA GLY A 306 -13.08 10.32 -19.47
C GLY A 306 -11.84 10.54 -18.59
N LEU A 307 -12.01 10.96 -17.35
CA LEU A 307 -10.96 11.09 -16.34
C LEU A 307 -11.27 10.20 -15.14
N ARG A 308 -10.24 9.66 -14.51
CA ARG A 308 -10.36 8.86 -13.28
C ARG A 308 -11.03 9.65 -12.16
N CYS A 309 -12.05 9.09 -11.54
CA CYS A 309 -12.60 9.52 -10.26
C CYS A 309 -12.03 8.63 -9.14
N SER A 310 -10.80 8.91 -8.69
CA SER A 310 -10.23 8.26 -7.50
C SER A 310 -10.92 8.75 -6.23
N ALA A 311 -10.73 8.05 -5.10
CA ALA A 311 -11.22 8.53 -3.81
C ALA A 311 -10.65 9.92 -3.44
N ALA A 312 -9.42 10.24 -3.84
CA ALA A 312 -8.88 11.60 -3.66
C ALA A 312 -9.65 12.62 -4.49
N VAL A 313 -9.98 12.30 -5.75
CA VAL A 313 -10.74 13.20 -6.64
C VAL A 313 -12.18 13.39 -6.12
N GLY A 314 -12.86 12.31 -5.75
CA GLY A 314 -14.24 12.36 -5.31
C GLY A 314 -14.42 12.95 -3.90
N TYR A 315 -13.58 12.54 -2.95
CA TYR A 315 -13.76 12.86 -1.53
C TYR A 315 -12.85 13.95 -0.98
N LEU A 316 -11.54 14.01 -1.38
CA LEU A 316 -10.62 15.00 -0.80
C LEU A 316 -10.59 16.33 -1.55
N ASN A 317 -10.61 16.33 -2.88
CA ASN A 317 -10.51 17.57 -3.65
C ASN A 317 -11.62 18.59 -3.31
N PRO A 318 -12.89 18.20 -3.10
CA PRO A 318 -13.94 19.13 -2.73
C PRO A 318 -13.73 19.79 -1.36
N ILE A 319 -13.01 19.14 -0.45
CA ILE A 319 -12.89 19.53 0.95
C ILE A 319 -11.51 20.00 1.38
N LYS A 320 -10.52 20.02 0.46
CA LYS A 320 -9.12 20.34 0.77
C LYS A 320 -8.88 21.68 1.46
N ASN A 321 -9.86 22.59 1.38
CA ASN A 321 -9.80 23.93 1.99
C ASN A 321 -10.57 24.01 3.32
N ARG A 322 -11.14 22.93 3.85
CA ARG A 322 -11.78 22.91 5.18
C ARG A 322 -10.75 23.25 6.26
N LYS A 323 -11.05 24.24 7.11
CA LYS A 323 -10.12 24.75 8.13
C LYS A 323 -9.81 23.72 9.24
N ASN A 324 -10.73 22.79 9.48
CA ASN A 324 -10.65 21.75 10.49
C ASN A 324 -10.04 20.42 9.96
N LEU A 325 -9.63 20.37 8.68
CA LEU A 325 -8.97 19.24 8.06
C LEU A 325 -7.54 19.58 7.69
N LYS A 326 -6.58 18.78 8.19
CA LYS A 326 -5.17 18.84 7.78
C LYS A 326 -4.80 17.57 7.02
N ILE A 327 -4.24 17.71 5.82
CA ILE A 327 -3.75 16.59 4.99
C ILE A 327 -2.24 16.66 4.91
N GLU A 328 -1.56 15.66 5.46
CA GLU A 328 -0.10 15.54 5.48
C GLU A 328 0.36 14.41 4.59
N THR A 329 1.21 14.72 3.61
CA THR A 329 1.79 13.74 2.68
C THR A 329 3.27 13.50 2.94
N LYS A 330 3.82 12.39 2.40
CA LYS A 330 5.20 11.95 2.64
C LYS A 330 5.49 11.70 4.12
N CYS A 331 4.48 11.22 4.84
CA CYS A 331 4.53 10.91 6.26
C CYS A 331 4.40 9.39 6.45
N HIS A 332 5.49 8.71 6.65
CA HIS A 332 5.52 7.27 6.88
C HIS A 332 5.29 6.96 8.35
N VAL A 333 4.16 6.34 8.69
CA VAL A 333 3.84 5.98 10.07
C VAL A 333 4.79 4.87 10.55
N GLU A 334 5.39 5.10 11.71
CA GLU A 334 6.27 4.17 12.40
C GLU A 334 5.46 3.20 13.24
N LYS A 335 4.67 3.76 14.16
CA LYS A 335 3.80 3.01 15.07
C LYS A 335 2.74 3.89 15.72
N ILE A 336 1.73 3.25 16.28
CA ILE A 336 0.76 3.83 17.22
C ILE A 336 1.31 3.65 18.63
N ASN A 337 1.19 4.65 19.49
CA ASN A 337 1.64 4.59 20.87
C ASN A 337 0.44 4.49 21.80
N PHE A 338 0.62 3.75 22.90
CA PHE A 338 -0.45 3.39 23.85
C PHE A 338 -0.10 3.82 25.27
N GLU A 339 -1.13 4.17 26.05
CA GLU A 339 -1.10 4.32 27.49
C GLU A 339 -2.21 3.41 28.06
N ASN A 340 -1.86 2.39 28.87
CA ASN A 340 -2.82 1.44 29.44
C ASN A 340 -3.81 0.83 28.41
N LYS A 341 -3.29 0.38 27.26
CA LYS A 341 -4.08 -0.15 26.12
C LYS A 341 -5.02 0.86 25.45
N LYS A 342 -4.83 2.14 25.67
CA LYS A 342 -5.52 3.23 24.98
C LYS A 342 -4.58 3.84 23.95
N ALA A 343 -4.99 3.93 22.71
CA ALA A 343 -4.24 4.60 21.65
C ALA A 343 -4.26 6.12 21.90
N VAL A 344 -3.07 6.75 22.03
CA VAL A 344 -2.95 8.16 22.41
C VAL A 344 -2.20 9.01 21.39
N SER A 345 -1.31 8.42 20.60
CA SER A 345 -0.53 9.18 19.62
C SER A 345 0.03 8.30 18.49
N VAL A 346 0.49 8.96 17.44
CA VAL A 346 1.11 8.32 16.27
C VAL A 346 2.52 8.87 16.10
N SER A 347 3.50 7.97 15.98
CA SER A 347 4.87 8.28 15.58
C SER A 347 5.01 8.09 14.06
N TYR A 348 5.60 9.05 13.36
CA TYR A 348 5.81 8.97 11.92
C TYR A 348 7.07 9.67 11.46
N TRP A 349 7.59 9.25 10.32
CA TRP A 349 8.76 9.85 9.66
C TRP A 349 8.31 10.81 8.55
N LYS A 350 8.91 12.00 8.53
CA LYS A 350 8.78 12.98 7.45
C LYS A 350 10.11 13.64 7.17
N ASN A 351 10.57 13.60 5.92
CA ASN A 351 11.87 14.17 5.51
C ASN A 351 13.04 13.70 6.41
N GLY A 352 13.07 12.42 6.79
CA GLY A 352 14.13 11.85 7.64
C GLY A 352 14.04 12.20 9.13
N GLN A 353 13.06 12.96 9.56
CA GLN A 353 12.82 13.32 10.97
C GLN A 353 11.61 12.56 11.53
N SER A 354 11.69 12.18 12.79
CA SER A 354 10.58 11.57 13.53
C SER A 354 9.70 12.65 14.16
N PHE A 355 8.39 12.47 14.09
CA PHE A 355 7.37 13.33 14.66
C PHE A 355 6.43 12.50 15.53
N LEU A 356 5.88 13.14 16.55
CA LEU A 356 4.85 12.59 17.42
C LEU A 356 3.62 13.51 17.36
N ILE A 357 2.44 12.91 17.17
CA ILE A 357 1.19 13.65 17.14
C ILE A 357 0.14 12.96 18.02
N LYS A 358 -0.57 13.73 18.85
CA LYS A 358 -1.54 13.20 19.80
C LYS A 358 -2.96 13.26 19.26
N SER A 359 -3.75 12.23 19.59
CA SER A 359 -5.18 12.17 19.35
C SER A 359 -5.95 12.43 20.65
N ASN A 360 -6.99 13.26 20.59
CA ASN A 360 -7.90 13.52 21.70
C ASN A 360 -9.03 12.50 21.79
N LYS A 361 -9.46 11.94 20.62
CA LYS A 361 -10.59 11.00 20.53
C LYS A 361 -10.13 9.65 20.00
N GLU A 362 -10.01 9.48 18.68
CA GLU A 362 -9.67 8.18 18.08
C GLU A 362 -8.55 8.27 17.04
N ILE A 363 -7.80 7.18 16.91
CA ILE A 363 -6.87 6.90 15.82
C ILE A 363 -7.55 5.87 14.92
N ILE A 364 -7.63 6.16 13.61
CA ILE A 364 -8.30 5.32 12.64
C ILE A 364 -7.26 4.83 11.63
N LEU A 365 -7.06 3.52 11.60
CA LEU A 365 -6.10 2.88 10.72
C LEU A 365 -6.80 2.52 9.41
N SER A 366 -6.35 3.13 8.30
CA SER A 366 -6.91 2.98 6.94
C SER A 366 -5.81 2.78 5.90
N ALA A 367 -4.74 2.07 6.30
CA ALA A 367 -3.54 1.86 5.48
C ALA A 367 -3.66 0.68 4.50
N GLY A 368 -4.85 0.09 4.36
CA GLY A 368 -5.15 -1.06 3.52
C GLY A 368 -4.62 -2.37 4.09
N SER A 369 -5.00 -3.49 3.48
CA SER A 369 -4.78 -4.84 4.03
C SER A 369 -3.31 -5.18 4.34
N ILE A 370 -2.36 -4.57 3.65
CA ILE A 370 -0.94 -4.77 3.93
C ILE A 370 -0.48 -3.81 5.03
N GLY A 371 -0.71 -2.51 4.85
CA GLY A 371 -0.20 -1.48 5.75
C GLY A 371 -0.85 -1.52 7.14
N SER A 372 -2.15 -1.80 7.23
CA SER A 372 -2.86 -1.85 8.51
C SER A 372 -2.35 -2.99 9.39
N ALA A 373 -2.19 -4.20 8.83
CA ALA A 373 -1.59 -5.32 9.55
C ALA A 373 -0.14 -5.05 9.95
N GLN A 374 0.66 -4.41 9.08
CA GLN A 374 2.04 -4.04 9.37
C GLN A 374 2.12 -3.05 10.55
N ILE A 375 1.30 -1.99 10.52
CA ILE A 375 1.31 -0.95 11.56
C ILE A 375 0.83 -1.51 12.90
N LEU A 376 -0.19 -2.37 12.93
CA LEU A 376 -0.60 -3.04 14.17
C LEU A 376 0.56 -3.87 14.76
N GLN A 377 1.23 -4.69 13.94
CA GLN A 377 2.36 -5.51 14.38
C GLN A 377 3.53 -4.66 14.88
N THR A 378 3.95 -3.61 14.17
CA THR A 378 5.02 -2.70 14.63
C THR A 378 4.63 -1.91 15.87
N SER A 379 3.34 -1.80 16.17
CA SER A 379 2.79 -1.13 17.37
C SER A 379 2.56 -2.09 18.55
N GLY A 380 2.96 -3.36 18.44
CA GLY A 380 2.83 -4.33 19.53
C GLY A 380 1.48 -5.07 19.58
N ILE A 381 0.67 -5.00 18.51
CA ILE A 381 -0.60 -5.73 18.40
C ILE A 381 -0.45 -6.82 17.32
N GLY A 382 -0.39 -8.07 17.71
CA GLY A 382 -0.16 -9.21 16.80
C GLY A 382 0.14 -10.49 17.57
N GLU A 383 0.69 -11.49 16.88
CA GLU A 383 1.11 -12.76 17.49
C GLU A 383 2.30 -12.52 18.44
N GLY A 384 2.04 -12.64 19.77
CA GLY A 384 2.97 -12.24 20.82
C GLY A 384 4.34 -12.89 20.74
N GLU A 385 4.41 -14.20 20.46
CA GLU A 385 5.68 -14.92 20.33
C GLU A 385 6.55 -14.34 19.18
N ARG A 386 5.93 -14.04 18.04
CA ARG A 386 6.60 -13.43 16.89
C ARG A 386 7.10 -12.02 17.22
N LEU A 387 6.25 -11.20 17.84
CA LEU A 387 6.61 -9.83 18.20
C LEU A 387 7.76 -9.80 19.21
N SER A 388 7.74 -10.68 20.22
CA SER A 388 8.83 -10.82 21.19
C SER A 388 10.16 -11.17 20.53
N LYS A 389 10.16 -12.11 19.55
CA LYS A 389 11.36 -12.48 18.79
C LYS A 389 11.95 -11.32 17.99
N LEU A 390 11.12 -10.33 17.63
CA LEU A 390 11.55 -9.11 16.93
C LEU A 390 11.92 -7.96 17.88
N GLY A 391 11.86 -8.19 19.22
CA GLY A 391 12.13 -7.18 20.23
C GLY A 391 11.07 -6.06 20.27
N ILE A 392 9.81 -6.41 19.98
CA ILE A 392 8.66 -5.50 20.05
C ILE A 392 7.89 -5.79 21.34
N GLU A 393 7.63 -4.75 22.12
CA GLU A 393 6.79 -4.84 23.31
C GLU A 393 5.36 -5.25 22.94
N ILE A 394 4.80 -6.22 23.66
CA ILE A 394 3.46 -6.73 23.40
C ILE A 394 2.43 -5.87 24.14
N ILE A 395 1.69 -5.07 23.41
CA ILE A 395 0.52 -4.34 23.90
C ILE A 395 -0.69 -5.27 24.00
N LYS A 396 -0.87 -6.09 22.95
CA LYS A 396 -1.92 -7.11 22.91
C LYS A 396 -1.51 -8.31 22.05
N ASN A 397 -1.61 -9.49 22.62
CA ASN A 397 -1.56 -10.72 21.83
C ASN A 397 -2.86 -10.85 21.03
N SER A 398 -2.77 -10.68 19.69
CA SER A 398 -3.87 -10.76 18.74
C SER A 398 -3.41 -11.59 17.55
N ILE A 399 -3.64 -12.90 17.63
CA ILE A 399 -3.12 -13.88 16.68
C ILE A 399 -3.66 -13.71 15.25
N GLY A 400 -4.83 -13.07 15.11
CA GLY A 400 -5.47 -12.83 13.82
C GLY A 400 -4.84 -11.70 12.99
N VAL A 401 -4.04 -10.82 13.60
CA VAL A 401 -3.41 -9.70 12.87
C VAL A 401 -2.45 -10.23 11.81
N GLY A 402 -2.72 -9.88 10.56
CA GLY A 402 -1.96 -10.35 9.39
C GLY A 402 -2.40 -11.70 8.85
N LYS A 403 -3.26 -12.46 9.54
CA LYS A 403 -3.83 -13.73 9.07
C LYS A 403 -5.03 -13.50 8.14
N ASN A 404 -5.59 -14.59 7.61
CA ASN A 404 -6.78 -14.56 6.74
C ASN A 404 -6.64 -13.69 5.48
N LEU A 405 -5.42 -13.45 5.00
CA LEU A 405 -5.21 -12.71 3.75
C LEU A 405 -5.87 -13.47 2.59
N GLN A 406 -6.79 -12.81 1.90
CA GLN A 406 -7.49 -13.32 0.74
C GLN A 406 -7.28 -12.39 -0.44
N ASP A 407 -7.29 -12.94 -1.66
CA ASP A 407 -7.14 -12.19 -2.90
C ASP A 407 -7.65 -13.04 -4.07
N HIS A 408 -7.98 -12.42 -5.18
CA HIS A 408 -8.37 -13.09 -6.40
C HIS A 408 -7.15 -13.35 -7.29
N LEU A 409 -6.89 -14.61 -7.59
CA LEU A 409 -5.87 -15.04 -8.53
C LEU A 409 -6.48 -15.14 -9.93
N MET A 410 -5.87 -14.47 -10.89
CA MET A 410 -6.36 -14.36 -12.27
C MET A 410 -5.51 -15.20 -13.22
N PHE A 411 -6.13 -16.16 -13.90
CA PHE A 411 -5.54 -16.86 -15.03
C PHE A 411 -5.74 -16.05 -16.31
N ARG A 412 -4.72 -16.05 -17.19
CA ARG A 412 -4.67 -15.16 -18.35
C ARG A 412 -4.43 -15.92 -19.65
N PRO A 413 -5.40 -16.75 -20.13
CA PRO A 413 -5.29 -17.34 -21.44
C PRO A 413 -5.28 -16.27 -22.53
N VAL A 414 -4.63 -16.57 -23.64
CA VAL A 414 -4.51 -15.67 -24.79
C VAL A 414 -4.97 -16.41 -26.04
N TYR A 415 -5.87 -15.78 -26.79
CA TYR A 415 -6.37 -16.32 -28.05
C TYR A 415 -6.00 -15.40 -29.21
N LYS A 416 -5.34 -15.95 -30.24
CA LYS A 416 -5.17 -15.29 -31.52
C LYS A 416 -6.49 -15.32 -32.28
N VAL A 417 -6.75 -14.32 -33.06
CA VAL A 417 -7.97 -14.21 -33.89
C VAL A 417 -7.64 -13.62 -35.24
N LYS A 418 -8.46 -13.95 -36.25
CA LYS A 418 -8.39 -13.40 -37.62
C LYS A 418 -9.69 -12.64 -37.93
N ASN A 419 -9.69 -11.85 -38.96
CA ASN A 419 -10.86 -11.14 -39.50
C ASN A 419 -11.58 -10.19 -38.51
N ILE A 420 -10.97 -9.88 -37.35
CA ILE A 420 -11.50 -8.94 -36.39
C ILE A 420 -10.41 -8.00 -35.86
N LYS A 421 -10.78 -6.76 -35.59
CA LYS A 421 -9.83 -5.75 -35.08
C LYS A 421 -9.62 -5.89 -33.59
N THR A 422 -8.34 -5.99 -33.18
CA THR A 422 -7.90 -5.85 -31.78
C THR A 422 -7.02 -4.61 -31.66
N LEU A 423 -6.69 -4.20 -30.44
CA LEU A 423 -5.90 -2.99 -30.22
C LEU A 423 -4.39 -3.19 -30.40
N ASN A 424 -3.89 -4.43 -30.46
CA ASN A 424 -2.46 -4.72 -30.54
C ASN A 424 -1.77 -3.98 -31.69
N LYS A 425 -2.26 -4.14 -32.93
CA LYS A 425 -1.69 -3.49 -34.13
C LYS A 425 -1.79 -1.96 -34.05
N LYS A 426 -2.95 -1.41 -33.57
CA LYS A 426 -3.18 0.04 -33.47
C LYS A 426 -2.21 0.66 -32.47
N ILE A 427 -2.02 0.02 -31.30
CA ILE A 427 -1.15 0.52 -30.23
C ILE A 427 0.34 0.36 -30.57
N ASN A 428 0.74 -0.67 -31.34
CA ASN A 428 2.13 -0.86 -31.75
C ASN A 428 2.54 0.13 -32.88
N SER A 429 1.61 0.69 -33.62
CA SER A 429 1.86 1.68 -34.69
C SER A 429 2.08 3.08 -34.12
N ILE A 430 3.08 3.82 -34.65
CA ILE A 430 3.32 5.23 -34.30
C ILE A 430 2.11 6.10 -34.67
N ILE A 431 1.58 5.94 -35.85
CA ILE A 431 0.39 6.67 -36.33
C ILE A 431 -0.81 6.33 -35.42
N GLY A 432 -0.98 5.05 -35.11
CA GLY A 432 -2.04 4.61 -34.21
C GLY A 432 -1.95 5.25 -32.80
N LYS A 433 -0.74 5.36 -32.25
CA LYS A 433 -0.52 6.07 -30.97
C LYS A 433 -0.86 7.55 -31.05
N MET A 434 -0.47 8.22 -32.15
CA MET A 434 -0.80 9.64 -32.36
C MET A 434 -2.32 9.84 -32.49
N MET A 435 -3.01 9.01 -33.26
CA MET A 435 -4.47 9.08 -33.39
C MET A 435 -5.18 8.84 -32.07
N ILE A 436 -4.76 7.84 -31.28
CA ILE A 436 -5.29 7.56 -29.94
C ILE A 436 -5.07 8.77 -29.02
N GLY A 437 -3.91 9.40 -29.06
CA GLY A 437 -3.61 10.59 -28.26
C GLY A 437 -4.48 11.78 -28.65
N MET A 438 -4.64 12.06 -29.94
CA MET A 438 -5.51 13.14 -30.43
C MET A 438 -6.98 12.90 -30.09
N GLU A 439 -7.49 11.68 -30.30
CA GLU A 439 -8.85 11.30 -29.94
C GLU A 439 -9.13 11.60 -28.45
N TYR A 440 -8.19 11.25 -27.59
CA TYR A 440 -8.34 11.50 -26.15
C TYR A 440 -8.28 12.99 -25.79
N ILE A 441 -7.34 13.74 -26.38
CA ILE A 441 -7.17 15.17 -26.08
C ILE A 441 -8.40 15.96 -26.45
N PHE A 442 -8.96 15.73 -27.64
CA PHE A 442 -10.08 16.51 -28.17
C PHE A 442 -11.46 16.01 -27.72
N PHE A 443 -11.62 14.69 -27.56
CA PHE A 443 -12.95 14.09 -27.34
C PHE A 443 -13.10 13.33 -26.02
N ARG A 444 -11.99 13.11 -25.26
CA ARG A 444 -12.01 12.29 -24.04
C ARG A 444 -12.64 10.91 -24.28
N SER A 445 -12.35 10.31 -25.45
CA SER A 445 -12.83 8.99 -25.88
C SER A 445 -11.69 8.09 -26.32
N GLY A 446 -12.01 6.87 -26.74
CA GLY A 446 -11.09 5.91 -27.30
C GLY A 446 -10.19 5.20 -26.28
N PRO A 447 -9.10 4.54 -26.73
CA PRO A 447 -8.32 3.63 -25.90
C PRO A 447 -7.67 4.24 -24.65
N MET A 448 -7.51 5.55 -24.56
CA MET A 448 -6.97 6.19 -23.35
C MET A 448 -7.99 6.29 -22.21
N THR A 449 -9.28 6.09 -22.49
CA THR A 449 -10.33 6.01 -21.45
C THR A 449 -10.54 4.59 -20.92
N MET A 450 -9.72 3.62 -21.37
CA MET A 450 -9.88 2.23 -20.95
C MET A 450 -9.44 2.01 -19.51
N GLY A 451 -10.31 1.36 -18.73
CA GLY A 451 -9.93 0.66 -17.52
C GLY A 451 -9.06 -0.57 -17.79
N ALA A 452 -8.77 -1.35 -16.76
CA ALA A 452 -7.95 -2.56 -16.90
C ALA A 452 -8.65 -3.66 -17.72
N SER A 453 -9.96 -3.63 -17.79
CA SER A 453 -10.79 -4.52 -18.59
C SER A 453 -12.05 -3.79 -19.04
N GLN A 454 -12.60 -4.18 -20.17
CA GLN A 454 -13.79 -3.53 -20.72
C GLN A 454 -15.03 -4.39 -20.53
N LEU A 455 -14.91 -5.70 -20.77
CA LEU A 455 -16.03 -6.62 -20.62
C LEU A 455 -15.84 -7.48 -19.36
N CYS A 456 -16.93 -7.69 -18.68
CA CYS A 456 -17.08 -8.54 -17.50
C CYS A 456 -17.94 -9.75 -17.79
N GLY A 457 -17.69 -10.84 -17.11
CA GLY A 457 -18.63 -11.94 -17.02
C GLY A 457 -18.54 -12.57 -15.64
N PHE A 458 -19.68 -12.99 -15.11
CA PHE A 458 -19.76 -13.80 -13.91
C PHE A 458 -20.50 -15.10 -14.22
N ALA A 459 -19.90 -16.22 -13.80
CA ALA A 459 -20.46 -17.54 -14.06
C ALA A 459 -20.21 -18.49 -12.88
N LYS A 460 -20.88 -19.64 -12.93
CA LYS A 460 -20.66 -20.75 -11.98
C LYS A 460 -19.63 -21.71 -12.56
N SER A 461 -18.69 -22.18 -11.74
CA SER A 461 -17.72 -23.21 -12.16
C SER A 461 -18.38 -24.56 -12.43
N ASP A 462 -19.47 -24.83 -11.74
CA ASP A 462 -20.24 -26.05 -11.82
C ASP A 462 -21.69 -25.85 -11.31
N SER A 463 -22.56 -26.81 -11.54
CA SER A 463 -24.00 -26.74 -11.20
C SER A 463 -24.28 -26.77 -9.69
N SER A 464 -23.33 -27.19 -8.85
CA SER A 464 -23.50 -27.24 -7.39
C SER A 464 -23.40 -25.87 -6.74
N ARG A 465 -22.83 -24.88 -7.42
CA ARG A 465 -22.68 -23.51 -6.90
C ARG A 465 -24.02 -22.78 -6.91
N THR A 466 -24.41 -22.21 -5.78
CA THR A 466 -25.67 -21.44 -5.67
C THR A 466 -25.55 -20.09 -6.37
N THR A 467 -24.37 -19.44 -6.30
CA THR A 467 -24.08 -18.15 -6.91
C THR A 467 -22.81 -18.22 -7.77
N PRO A 468 -22.59 -17.27 -8.69
CA PRO A 468 -21.35 -17.17 -9.45
C PRO A 468 -20.11 -17.16 -8.55
N ASN A 469 -19.13 -17.98 -8.91
CA ASN A 469 -17.83 -18.04 -8.25
C ASN A 469 -16.65 -17.82 -9.23
N LEU A 470 -16.94 -17.58 -10.49
CA LEU A 470 -15.99 -17.18 -11.52
C LEU A 470 -16.26 -15.74 -11.97
N GLN A 471 -15.19 -14.95 -12.16
CA GLN A 471 -15.26 -13.64 -12.81
C GLN A 471 -14.34 -13.63 -14.03
N PHE A 472 -14.86 -13.21 -15.17
CA PHE A 472 -14.08 -12.95 -16.38
C PHE A 472 -13.74 -11.47 -16.49
N HIS A 473 -12.51 -11.19 -16.96
CA HIS A 473 -12.07 -9.87 -17.37
C HIS A 473 -11.56 -9.97 -18.80
N VAL A 474 -12.31 -9.46 -19.76
CA VAL A 474 -11.95 -9.58 -21.19
C VAL A 474 -11.29 -8.30 -21.66
N GLN A 475 -10.06 -8.44 -22.16
CA GLN A 475 -9.24 -7.35 -22.66
C GLN A 475 -9.03 -7.50 -24.16
N PRO A 476 -9.26 -6.46 -24.98
CA PRO A 476 -9.07 -6.51 -26.44
C PRO A 476 -7.60 -6.35 -26.85
N ILE A 477 -6.69 -6.75 -25.97
CA ILE A 477 -5.23 -6.72 -26.14
C ILE A 477 -4.61 -7.98 -25.58
N SER A 478 -3.38 -8.27 -25.99
CA SER A 478 -2.58 -9.35 -25.41
C SER A 478 -1.13 -8.93 -25.21
N THR A 479 -0.52 -9.43 -24.12
CA THR A 479 0.85 -9.16 -23.72
C THR A 479 1.37 -10.29 -22.83
N ASP A 480 2.69 -10.50 -22.82
CA ASP A 480 3.32 -11.47 -21.93
C ASP A 480 3.25 -11.08 -20.46
N LYS A 481 3.38 -9.79 -20.16
CA LYS A 481 3.41 -9.27 -18.79
C LYS A 481 2.45 -8.11 -18.62
N LEU A 482 1.59 -8.19 -17.62
CA LEU A 482 0.75 -7.06 -17.23
C LEU A 482 1.64 -5.91 -16.72
N GLY A 483 1.38 -4.69 -17.20
CA GLY A 483 2.26 -3.54 -16.93
C GLY A 483 3.53 -3.50 -17.78
N GLY A 484 3.74 -4.48 -18.66
CA GLY A 484 4.81 -4.45 -19.67
C GLY A 484 4.51 -3.48 -20.81
N SER A 485 5.56 -3.00 -21.50
CA SER A 485 5.44 -2.03 -22.59
C SER A 485 5.10 -2.66 -23.95
N ASN A 486 5.29 -3.98 -24.10
CA ASN A 486 5.22 -4.64 -25.39
C ASN A 486 3.96 -5.50 -25.48
N LEU A 487 3.07 -5.12 -26.38
CA LEU A 487 1.97 -5.97 -26.82
C LEU A 487 2.47 -6.95 -27.88
N HIS A 488 1.82 -8.11 -28.01
CA HIS A 488 2.11 -9.03 -29.11
C HIS A 488 1.88 -8.32 -30.46
N ASP A 489 2.61 -8.71 -31.48
CA ASP A 489 2.54 -8.14 -32.84
C ASP A 489 1.39 -8.71 -33.69
N PHE A 490 0.72 -9.74 -33.19
CA PHE A 490 -0.43 -10.38 -33.82
C PHE A 490 -1.77 -9.91 -33.23
N ALA A 491 -2.86 -10.13 -33.95
CA ALA A 491 -4.20 -9.86 -33.46
C ALA A 491 -4.59 -10.94 -32.43
N ALA A 492 -4.88 -10.50 -31.22
CA ALA A 492 -5.27 -11.38 -30.13
C ALA A 492 -6.04 -10.60 -29.04
N PHE A 493 -6.69 -11.34 -28.16
CA PHE A 493 -7.35 -10.82 -26.97
C PHE A 493 -7.08 -11.73 -25.77
N THR A 494 -7.38 -11.23 -24.58
CA THR A 494 -7.10 -11.93 -23.31
C THR A 494 -8.36 -12.02 -22.47
N PRO A 495 -9.15 -13.12 -22.57
CA PRO A 495 -10.25 -13.39 -21.68
C PRO A 495 -9.71 -14.05 -20.39
N THR A 496 -9.53 -13.28 -19.35
CA THR A 496 -8.99 -13.77 -18.08
C THR A 496 -10.10 -14.31 -17.21
N VAL A 497 -9.79 -15.24 -16.28
CA VAL A 497 -10.73 -15.77 -15.30
C VAL A 497 -10.11 -15.83 -13.91
N ALA A 498 -10.92 -15.52 -12.91
CA ALA A 498 -10.55 -15.61 -11.50
C ALA A 498 -11.63 -16.36 -10.70
N ASN A 499 -11.20 -17.17 -9.72
CA ASN A 499 -12.07 -17.64 -8.65
C ASN A 499 -12.33 -16.46 -7.70
N ILE A 500 -13.59 -16.02 -7.58
CA ILE A 500 -13.98 -14.88 -6.73
C ILE A 500 -14.45 -15.30 -5.34
N ARG A 501 -14.45 -16.60 -5.03
CA ARG A 501 -14.72 -17.17 -3.71
C ARG A 501 -13.59 -18.11 -3.27
N PRO A 502 -12.32 -17.61 -3.21
CA PRO A 502 -11.19 -18.46 -2.88
C PRO A 502 -11.28 -18.98 -1.45
N THR A 503 -10.86 -20.22 -1.27
CA THR A 503 -10.75 -20.87 0.05
C THR A 503 -9.31 -20.85 0.56
N SER A 504 -8.32 -20.68 -0.31
CA SER A 504 -6.90 -20.48 0.07
C SER A 504 -6.72 -19.16 0.81
N LYS A 505 -5.94 -19.21 1.91
CA LYS A 505 -5.67 -18.05 2.76
C LYS A 505 -4.18 -17.88 3.01
N GLY A 506 -3.77 -16.63 2.96
CA GLY A 506 -2.39 -16.22 3.20
C GLY A 506 -2.21 -15.45 4.51
N GLU A 507 -1.05 -14.82 4.63
CA GLU A 507 -0.69 -14.03 5.80
C GLU A 507 0.30 -12.91 5.48
N ILE A 508 0.30 -11.87 6.31
CA ILE A 508 1.24 -10.75 6.29
C ILE A 508 1.99 -10.70 7.61
N ASN A 509 3.31 -10.70 7.55
CA ASN A 509 4.16 -10.66 8.73
C ASN A 509 5.30 -9.66 8.56
N ILE A 510 5.55 -8.85 9.56
CA ILE A 510 6.73 -7.97 9.59
C ILE A 510 8.02 -8.79 9.70
N LYS A 511 9.11 -8.24 9.18
CA LYS A 511 10.46 -8.83 9.23
C LYS A 511 11.28 -8.29 10.39
N SER A 512 11.01 -7.04 10.78
CA SER A 512 11.67 -6.34 11.87
C SER A 512 10.73 -5.28 12.47
N LYS A 513 11.20 -4.57 13.47
CA LYS A 513 10.49 -3.42 14.07
C LYS A 513 10.52 -2.16 13.21
N ASP A 514 11.31 -2.12 12.14
CA ASP A 514 11.36 -0.97 11.24
C ASP A 514 10.18 -1.01 10.25
N SER A 515 9.20 -0.13 10.44
CA SER A 515 8.01 -0.04 9.58
C SER A 515 8.32 0.32 8.12
N ARG A 516 9.55 0.76 7.80
CA ARG A 516 9.99 1.07 6.44
C ARG A 516 10.41 -0.16 5.66
N GLU A 517 10.66 -1.27 6.34
CA GLU A 517 10.93 -2.55 5.71
C GLU A 517 9.62 -3.20 5.23
N ASN A 518 9.58 -3.61 3.96
CA ASN A 518 8.41 -4.28 3.40
C ASN A 518 8.13 -5.59 4.15
N PRO A 519 6.87 -5.86 4.54
CA PRO A 519 6.52 -7.10 5.22
C PRO A 519 6.63 -8.31 4.28
N LYS A 520 6.66 -9.51 4.85
CA LYS A 520 6.46 -10.76 4.13
C LYS A 520 5.00 -10.89 3.74
N ILE A 521 4.72 -11.08 2.47
CA ILE A 521 3.37 -11.28 1.92
C ILE A 521 3.31 -12.69 1.38
N LYS A 522 2.73 -13.61 2.13
CA LYS A 522 2.57 -15.02 1.75
C LYS A 522 1.12 -15.25 1.36
N MET A 523 0.88 -15.54 0.09
CA MET A 523 -0.49 -15.64 -0.45
C MET A 523 -1.10 -17.04 -0.31
N ASN A 524 -0.30 -18.10 -0.44
CA ASN A 524 -0.75 -19.50 -0.48
C ASN A 524 -1.82 -19.73 -1.57
N TYR A 525 -1.72 -19.10 -2.74
CA TYR A 525 -2.65 -19.32 -3.85
C TYR A 525 -2.75 -20.80 -4.21
N LEU A 526 -3.94 -21.25 -4.64
CA LEU A 526 -4.18 -22.63 -5.08
C LEU A 526 -3.79 -23.71 -4.05
N SER A 527 -3.65 -23.36 -2.78
CA SER A 527 -3.31 -24.33 -1.72
C SER A 527 -4.46 -25.29 -1.43
N SER A 528 -5.72 -24.87 -1.68
CA SER A 528 -6.89 -25.74 -1.56
C SER A 528 -7.19 -26.48 -2.87
N ASN A 529 -7.75 -27.68 -2.74
CA ASN A 529 -8.19 -28.47 -3.89
C ASN A 529 -9.39 -27.83 -4.60
N ASP A 530 -10.28 -27.16 -3.86
CA ASP A 530 -11.43 -26.44 -4.43
C ASP A 530 -10.95 -25.31 -5.36
N ASP A 531 -9.97 -24.51 -4.95
CA ASP A 531 -9.44 -23.42 -5.77
C ASP A 531 -8.82 -23.93 -7.09
N ARG A 532 -8.12 -25.09 -7.05
CA ARG A 532 -7.56 -25.71 -8.26
C ARG A 532 -8.65 -26.21 -9.21
N LYS A 533 -9.68 -26.88 -8.68
CA LYS A 533 -10.84 -27.34 -9.48
C LYS A 533 -11.59 -26.17 -10.12
N VAL A 534 -11.84 -25.10 -9.37
CA VAL A 534 -12.50 -23.90 -9.88
C VAL A 534 -11.65 -23.21 -10.95
N ALA A 535 -10.31 -23.16 -10.79
CA ALA A 535 -9.41 -22.60 -11.78
C ALA A 535 -9.46 -23.40 -13.11
N ALA A 536 -9.38 -24.74 -13.04
CA ALA A 536 -9.50 -25.61 -14.21
C ALA A 536 -10.86 -25.43 -14.91
N ALA A 537 -11.95 -25.44 -14.15
CA ALA A 537 -13.30 -25.23 -14.68
C ALA A 537 -13.43 -23.87 -15.38
N GLY A 538 -12.86 -22.81 -14.79
CA GLY A 538 -12.85 -21.47 -15.40
C GLY A 538 -12.10 -21.42 -16.72
N LEU A 539 -10.93 -22.05 -16.82
CA LEU A 539 -10.17 -22.15 -18.06
C LEU A 539 -10.91 -22.94 -19.14
N LYS A 540 -11.52 -24.06 -18.77
CA LYS A 540 -12.34 -24.88 -19.68
C LYS A 540 -13.59 -24.11 -20.14
N LEU A 541 -14.22 -23.32 -19.27
CA LEU A 541 -15.36 -22.50 -19.65
C LEU A 541 -14.97 -21.42 -20.66
N ILE A 542 -13.80 -20.80 -20.53
CA ILE A 542 -13.29 -19.86 -21.56
C ILE A 542 -13.07 -20.59 -22.89
N ARG A 543 -12.47 -21.80 -22.88
CA ARG A 543 -12.32 -22.61 -24.11
C ARG A 543 -13.66 -22.85 -24.78
N LYS A 544 -14.68 -23.24 -24.01
CA LYS A 544 -16.03 -23.45 -24.51
C LYS A 544 -16.60 -22.19 -25.17
N ILE A 545 -16.46 -21.02 -24.51
CA ILE A 545 -16.92 -19.75 -25.08
C ILE A 545 -16.18 -19.40 -26.37
N VAL A 546 -14.85 -19.54 -26.43
CA VAL A 546 -14.03 -19.02 -27.53
C VAL A 546 -13.87 -20.03 -28.67
N LEU A 547 -13.71 -21.33 -28.37
CA LEU A 547 -13.37 -22.34 -29.39
C LEU A 547 -14.59 -23.11 -29.91
N GLU A 548 -15.67 -23.23 -29.10
CA GLU A 548 -16.81 -24.05 -29.45
C GLU A 548 -18.04 -23.25 -29.89
N SER A 549 -18.13 -21.94 -29.57
CA SER A 549 -19.26 -21.10 -29.98
C SER A 549 -19.31 -20.87 -31.49
N ASN A 550 -20.52 -20.71 -32.02
CA ASN A 550 -20.72 -20.38 -33.45
C ASN A 550 -20.21 -18.96 -33.76
N GLU A 551 -20.40 -18.04 -32.81
CA GLU A 551 -19.95 -16.64 -32.96
C GLU A 551 -18.45 -16.53 -33.24
N PHE A 552 -17.60 -17.29 -32.56
CA PHE A 552 -16.15 -17.20 -32.76
C PHE A 552 -15.62 -17.96 -34.00
N LYS A 553 -16.35 -18.91 -34.56
CA LYS A 553 -15.89 -19.68 -35.76
C LYS A 553 -15.43 -18.78 -36.90
N GLN A 554 -16.12 -17.67 -37.15
CA GLN A 554 -15.76 -16.71 -38.23
C GLN A 554 -14.44 -16.00 -37.99
N TYR A 555 -13.92 -15.98 -36.76
CA TYR A 555 -12.68 -15.32 -36.38
C TYR A 555 -11.48 -16.27 -36.26
N ASP A 556 -11.66 -17.55 -36.57
CA ASP A 556 -10.64 -18.61 -36.57
C ASP A 556 -9.75 -18.53 -35.30
N PRO A 557 -10.33 -18.73 -34.09
CA PRO A 557 -9.62 -18.56 -32.85
C PRO A 557 -8.60 -19.69 -32.63
N GLU A 558 -7.38 -19.33 -32.21
CA GLU A 558 -6.30 -20.23 -31.81
C GLU A 558 -5.90 -19.96 -30.37
N GLU A 559 -5.93 -20.96 -29.49
CA GLU A 559 -5.43 -20.81 -28.13
C GLU A 559 -3.89 -20.74 -28.13
N PHE A 560 -3.35 -19.55 -27.92
CA PHE A 560 -1.91 -19.32 -27.83
C PHE A 560 -1.34 -19.70 -26.46
N ARG A 561 -2.15 -19.56 -25.39
CA ARG A 561 -1.84 -19.93 -24.01
C ARG A 561 -3.11 -20.35 -23.27
N PRO A 562 -3.02 -21.40 -22.41
CA PRO A 562 -1.88 -22.28 -22.08
C PRO A 562 -1.48 -23.23 -23.21
N GLY A 563 -2.31 -23.48 -24.19
CA GLY A 563 -2.15 -24.42 -25.29
C GLY A 563 -3.19 -25.52 -25.26
N ILE A 564 -3.87 -25.69 -26.39
CA ILE A 564 -5.03 -26.60 -26.51
C ILE A 564 -4.72 -28.06 -26.22
N ASN A 565 -3.47 -28.50 -26.35
CA ASN A 565 -3.08 -29.88 -26.09
C ASN A 565 -3.11 -30.27 -24.61
N ILE A 566 -3.15 -29.30 -23.69
CA ILE A 566 -3.23 -29.53 -22.24
C ILE A 566 -4.69 -29.69 -21.87
N GLN A 567 -5.15 -30.93 -21.57
CA GLN A 567 -6.54 -31.27 -21.27
C GLN A 567 -6.77 -31.69 -19.82
N ASP A 568 -5.76 -32.27 -19.16
CA ASP A 568 -5.81 -32.63 -17.74
C ASP A 568 -5.94 -31.40 -16.86
N ASP A 569 -6.76 -31.46 -15.82
CA ASP A 569 -7.08 -30.32 -14.96
C ASP A 569 -5.86 -29.82 -14.17
N GLU A 570 -5.05 -30.72 -13.62
CA GLU A 570 -3.88 -30.35 -12.82
C GLU A 570 -2.77 -29.80 -13.72
N GLU A 571 -2.56 -30.41 -14.89
CA GLU A 571 -1.60 -29.91 -15.88
C GLU A 571 -2.03 -28.54 -16.41
N LEU A 572 -3.32 -28.33 -16.65
CA LEU A 572 -3.90 -27.06 -17.13
C LEU A 572 -3.70 -25.94 -16.10
N VAL A 573 -3.98 -26.20 -14.83
CA VAL A 573 -3.75 -25.26 -13.74
C VAL A 573 -2.26 -24.99 -13.56
N LYS A 574 -1.40 -25.99 -13.62
CA LYS A 574 0.05 -25.87 -13.52
C LYS A 574 0.61 -25.02 -14.68
N ALA A 575 0.24 -25.32 -15.91
CA ALA A 575 0.65 -24.54 -17.07
C ALA A 575 0.15 -23.09 -16.97
N GLY A 576 -1.10 -22.91 -16.54
CA GLY A 576 -1.71 -21.61 -16.30
C GLY A 576 -1.00 -20.82 -15.20
N SER A 577 -0.52 -21.47 -14.15
CA SER A 577 0.14 -20.79 -13.02
C SER A 577 1.41 -20.03 -13.43
N ASN A 578 2.05 -20.37 -14.54
CA ASN A 578 3.23 -19.67 -15.05
C ASN A 578 2.96 -18.20 -15.48
N TYR A 579 1.73 -17.85 -15.82
CA TYR A 579 1.34 -16.51 -16.26
C TYR A 579 0.13 -15.94 -15.51
N THR A 580 -0.26 -16.56 -14.38
CA THR A 580 -1.23 -15.98 -13.47
C THR A 580 -0.68 -14.75 -12.77
N GLN A 581 -1.60 -13.90 -12.34
CA GLN A 581 -1.32 -12.72 -11.53
C GLN A 581 -2.45 -12.48 -10.54
N THR A 582 -2.17 -11.74 -9.47
CA THR A 582 -3.20 -11.12 -8.66
C THR A 582 -4.01 -10.12 -9.50
N ILE A 583 -5.30 -9.95 -9.20
CA ILE A 583 -6.06 -8.78 -9.67
C ILE A 583 -6.13 -7.69 -8.60
N PHE A 584 -5.21 -7.76 -7.63
CA PHE A 584 -4.89 -6.70 -6.68
C PHE A 584 -6.00 -6.41 -5.66
N HIS A 585 -6.67 -7.45 -5.16
CA HIS A 585 -7.78 -7.37 -4.21
C HIS A 585 -7.48 -7.89 -2.79
N PRO A 586 -6.31 -7.57 -2.15
CA PRO A 586 -6.01 -8.10 -0.82
C PRO A 586 -7.00 -7.60 0.22
N VAL A 587 -7.53 -8.53 1.03
CA VAL A 587 -8.47 -8.26 2.12
C VAL A 587 -8.21 -9.15 3.32
N GLY A 588 -8.86 -8.90 4.44
CA GLY A 588 -9.08 -9.85 5.52
C GLY A 588 -8.01 -9.91 6.61
N THR A 589 -6.93 -9.16 6.52
CA THR A 589 -5.77 -9.24 7.43
C THR A 589 -5.99 -8.63 8.83
N CYS A 590 -7.12 -7.95 9.03
CA CYS A 590 -7.60 -7.44 10.31
C CYS A 590 -9.10 -7.73 10.43
N LYS A 591 -9.51 -8.97 10.12
CA LYS A 591 -10.92 -9.32 9.92
C LYS A 591 -11.81 -8.92 11.09
N MET A 592 -13.03 -8.46 10.78
CA MET A 592 -14.07 -8.25 11.78
C MET A 592 -14.71 -9.59 12.19
N GLY A 593 -15.17 -9.66 13.43
CA GLY A 593 -15.81 -10.84 14.00
C GLY A 593 -15.76 -10.86 15.51
N ASN A 594 -16.28 -11.97 16.08
CA ASN A 594 -16.30 -12.22 17.53
C ASN A 594 -15.52 -13.49 17.92
N ASP A 595 -14.87 -14.15 16.94
CA ASP A 595 -14.03 -15.31 17.19
C ASP A 595 -12.60 -14.91 17.65
N GLU A 596 -11.82 -15.86 18.14
CA GLU A 596 -10.47 -15.64 18.68
C GLU A 596 -9.47 -15.03 17.67
N ASN A 597 -9.72 -15.22 16.37
CA ASN A 597 -8.94 -14.69 15.27
C ASN A 597 -9.48 -13.34 14.76
N ALA A 598 -10.57 -12.82 15.33
CA ALA A 598 -11.06 -11.51 14.99
C ALA A 598 -10.15 -10.41 15.54
N VAL A 599 -9.84 -9.42 14.72
CA VAL A 599 -9.01 -8.28 15.09
C VAL A 599 -9.86 -7.10 15.53
N VAL A 600 -10.98 -6.89 14.84
CA VAL A 600 -11.94 -5.82 15.17
C VAL A 600 -13.35 -6.39 15.37
N SER A 601 -14.16 -5.65 16.12
CA SER A 601 -15.59 -5.92 16.27
C SER A 601 -16.37 -5.57 15.00
N ASP A 602 -17.69 -5.85 14.99
CA ASP A 602 -18.64 -5.38 13.98
C ASP A 602 -18.78 -3.84 13.95
N GLU A 603 -18.35 -3.13 15.01
CA GLU A 603 -18.19 -1.67 15.03
C GLU A 603 -16.79 -1.21 14.57
N LEU A 604 -15.96 -2.10 14.03
CA LEU A 604 -14.61 -1.83 13.54
C LEU A 604 -13.61 -1.36 14.61
N LYS A 605 -13.92 -1.52 15.90
CA LYS A 605 -13.03 -1.24 17.04
C LYS A 605 -12.04 -2.38 17.23
N VAL A 606 -10.77 -2.08 17.45
CA VAL A 606 -9.77 -3.11 17.74
C VAL A 606 -10.06 -3.74 19.11
N HIS A 607 -10.28 -5.05 19.13
CA HIS A 607 -10.64 -5.76 20.37
C HIS A 607 -9.65 -5.50 21.49
N GLY A 608 -10.16 -5.07 22.66
CA GLY A 608 -9.38 -4.83 23.88
C GLY A 608 -8.36 -3.69 23.80
N ILE A 609 -8.52 -2.78 22.85
CA ILE A 609 -7.77 -1.53 22.70
C ILE A 609 -8.77 -0.38 22.60
N GLU A 610 -8.59 0.64 23.42
CA GLU A 610 -9.43 1.84 23.38
C GLU A 610 -8.91 2.83 22.35
N ASN A 611 -9.81 3.62 21.78
CA ASN A 611 -9.53 4.75 20.85
C ASN A 611 -8.80 4.32 19.56
N LEU A 612 -8.98 3.07 19.12
CA LEU A 612 -8.39 2.56 17.89
C LEU A 612 -9.41 1.77 17.07
N ARG A 613 -9.58 2.18 15.81
CA ARG A 613 -10.34 1.43 14.80
C ARG A 613 -9.47 1.06 13.62
N VAL A 614 -9.86 0.00 12.91
CA VAL A 614 -9.38 -0.29 11.56
C VAL A 614 -10.55 -0.18 10.60
N ILE A 615 -10.43 0.70 9.60
CA ILE A 615 -11.50 0.95 8.62
C ILE A 615 -10.88 0.96 7.22
N ASP A 616 -10.78 -0.21 6.62
CA ASP A 616 -10.34 -0.44 5.23
C ASP A 616 -10.65 -1.89 4.82
N ALA A 617 -10.14 -2.34 3.66
CA ALA A 617 -10.39 -3.68 3.14
C ALA A 617 -9.86 -4.82 4.05
N SER A 618 -8.98 -4.53 5.00
CA SER A 618 -8.44 -5.55 5.91
C SER A 618 -9.49 -6.14 6.85
N VAL A 619 -10.60 -5.41 7.07
CA VAL A 619 -11.65 -5.86 8.01
C VAL A 619 -12.62 -6.87 7.42
N MET A 620 -12.63 -7.07 6.10
CA MET A 620 -13.51 -8.05 5.45
C MET A 620 -13.22 -9.46 5.98
N PRO A 621 -14.21 -10.18 6.55
CA PRO A 621 -14.00 -11.56 7.01
C PRO A 621 -13.80 -12.52 5.84
N ASN A 622 -14.57 -12.34 4.77
CA ASN A 622 -14.40 -12.99 3.48
C ASN A 622 -14.34 -11.93 2.39
N ILE A 623 -13.57 -12.21 1.32
CA ILE A 623 -13.47 -11.34 0.16
C ILE A 623 -14.83 -11.28 -0.57
N THR A 624 -15.20 -10.09 -1.06
CA THR A 624 -16.40 -9.88 -1.86
C THR A 624 -16.24 -10.43 -3.28
N SER A 625 -17.33 -10.86 -3.89
CA SER A 625 -17.37 -11.48 -5.22
C SER A 625 -17.20 -10.44 -6.34
N GLY A 626 -15.99 -9.90 -6.46
CA GLY A 626 -15.62 -8.89 -7.46
C GLY A 626 -14.55 -7.93 -6.99
N ASN A 627 -14.48 -6.77 -7.64
CA ASN A 627 -13.49 -5.74 -7.36
C ASN A 627 -13.73 -5.09 -5.99
N THR A 628 -12.70 -4.91 -5.18
CA THR A 628 -12.82 -4.55 -3.75
C THR A 628 -12.83 -3.06 -3.45
N ASN A 629 -12.71 -2.17 -4.45
CA ASN A 629 -12.66 -0.73 -4.20
C ASN A 629 -14.00 -0.14 -3.72
N ALA A 630 -15.11 -0.49 -4.39
CA ALA A 630 -16.44 -0.03 -3.97
C ALA A 630 -16.82 -0.57 -2.58
N PRO A 631 -16.63 -1.88 -2.26
CA PRO A 631 -16.82 -2.38 -0.90
C PRO A 631 -15.97 -1.68 0.15
N THR A 632 -14.72 -1.32 -0.16
CA THR A 632 -13.85 -0.57 0.77
C THR A 632 -14.39 0.84 1.06
N ILE A 633 -14.90 1.51 0.04
CA ILE A 633 -15.55 2.82 0.18
C ILE A 633 -16.84 2.70 1.02
N MET A 634 -17.65 1.67 0.77
CA MET A 634 -18.85 1.38 1.56
C MET A 634 -18.52 1.14 3.04
N ILE A 635 -17.50 0.34 3.33
CA ILE A 635 -17.02 0.10 4.70
C ILE A 635 -16.65 1.43 5.39
N ALA A 636 -16.00 2.33 4.65
CA ALA A 636 -15.58 3.62 5.19
C ALA A 636 -16.76 4.60 5.38
N GLU A 637 -17.75 4.61 4.49
CA GLU A 637 -18.98 5.38 4.66
C GLU A 637 -19.75 4.93 5.91
N LYS A 638 -19.91 3.60 6.07
CA LYS A 638 -20.55 3.02 7.24
C LYS A 638 -19.72 3.24 8.51
N GLY A 639 -18.40 3.03 8.44
CA GLY A 639 -17.50 3.24 9.57
C GLY A 639 -17.46 4.69 10.05
N ALA A 640 -17.65 5.67 9.16
CA ALA A 640 -17.76 7.07 9.54
C ALA A 640 -19.02 7.38 10.35
N ASP A 641 -20.12 6.71 10.05
CA ASP A 641 -21.39 6.86 10.79
C ASP A 641 -21.37 6.15 12.18
N MET A 642 -20.37 5.27 12.42
CA MET A 642 -20.15 4.60 13.70
C MET A 642 -19.27 5.40 14.68
N ILE A 643 -18.68 6.52 14.24
CA ILE A 643 -17.78 7.40 15.00
C ILE A 643 -18.54 8.62 15.52
#